data_7558421f82d3677fdced985d21d88b3d
#
_entry.id   7558421f82d3677fdced985d21d88b3d
#
_cell.length_a   1.000
_cell.length_b   1.000
_cell.length_c   1.000
_cell.angle_alpha   90.00
_cell.angle_beta   90.00
_cell.angle_gamma   90.00
#
_symmetry.space_group_name_H-M   'P 1'
#
loop_
_entity.id
_entity.type
_entity.pdbx_description
1 polymer ?
#
loop_
_entity_poly.entity_id
_entity_poly.type
_entity_poly.pdbx_seq_one_letter_code
_entity_poly.pdbx_strand_id
1 'polypeptide(L)'
;MTVRRLTLATFALLASTFSSANAASAQDADRLAALLAMSYGSGLTGATNSARLAWVERRNGIRNILISDGGAALRKVTAYTQDDGTDLWGLALSPDGRTLAFVEGGDAEYPNNHAPNAGNAAVPGKETVRVLLPNGRTITAGEGHSPVFSPDGRLLAFMRGGALLVGQPGQTPRVVMTTPGDITALHWSPDSNRLALEIDRGSHSLIALWDARNSSAAPVFLPAALGHDQDATFSPDGRSIAFVRAYQPLLTAKRGKGHFWSLQVYDTASSAEHTLWIAPEGTGNRFWAPEGIDLTWTRNGQLLFPWEGSGWLRLCALSVTAPASTPHCLTPDDAEIASYRLSADETRLFYTANIGDPDHWRAWSQPLDNSQPAALSTPDEQVMDLTLAGPAIAMMATSTEQPAHPVVLQSSARHVPVTPAVPDGFTFTPPQVVHFRSEDGRDIHGQLFQPPAGTPGPHPALVFVHGGPHRQMLPAFNPMGYYSNAYAMNQFLASRGYVVLAVNYRSGTGYGVDFRTAPGIGRAGASEYKDVRAAGLFLRSRSDVAPGKIGIWGGSWGGYLTALALARNSDLFVAGADFHGVHDMTEPDHSGLSPEEKQRAKDSEWRSSPIADIAHWRSPVLLIHGDDDFNVEFDQSVLLARMLVERNIPFEDHAFPGERHAFLRTQDWLQAYLWTLHFLDAKLDVQSH
;
A
#
# COMPACT_ATOMS: atom_id res chain seq x y z
N MET A 1 -14.23 -47.44 -51.48
CA MET A 1 -14.50 -45.98 -51.53
C MET A 1 -15.08 -45.44 -50.20
N THR A 2 -14.72 -45.98 -49.02
CA THR A 2 -15.36 -45.60 -47.74
C THR A 2 -14.40 -45.15 -46.66
N VAL A 3 -13.07 -45.17 -46.86
CA VAL A 3 -12.07 -44.80 -45.84
C VAL A 3 -11.56 -43.34 -45.97
N ARG A 4 -11.75 -42.69 -47.16
CA ARG A 4 -11.26 -41.31 -47.36
C ARG A 4 -12.18 -40.17 -46.88
N ARG A 5 -13.42 -40.45 -46.46
CA ARG A 5 -14.36 -39.41 -45.97
C ARG A 5 -14.33 -39.21 -44.45
N LEU A 6 -13.85 -40.19 -43.67
CA LEU A 6 -13.73 -40.02 -42.20
C LEU A 6 -12.52 -39.18 -41.76
N THR A 7 -11.42 -39.26 -42.53
CA THR A 7 -10.19 -38.51 -42.17
C THR A 7 -10.29 -37.00 -42.42
N LEU A 8 -11.08 -36.54 -43.39
CA LEU A 8 -11.26 -35.10 -43.64
C LEU A 8 -12.19 -34.42 -42.60
N ALA A 9 -13.20 -35.12 -42.10
CA ALA A 9 -14.11 -34.56 -41.09
C ALA A 9 -13.42 -34.43 -39.72
N THR A 10 -12.55 -35.36 -39.35
CA THR A 10 -11.79 -35.31 -38.06
C THR A 10 -10.71 -34.22 -38.09
N PHE A 11 -10.04 -33.99 -39.24
CA PHE A 11 -9.08 -32.89 -39.39
C PHE A 11 -9.75 -31.51 -39.42
N ALA A 12 -10.94 -31.40 -40.03
CA ALA A 12 -11.69 -30.15 -40.05
C ALA A 12 -12.26 -29.80 -38.65
N LEU A 13 -12.68 -30.80 -37.86
CA LEU A 13 -13.13 -30.57 -36.46
C LEU A 13 -11.98 -30.20 -35.55
N LEU A 14 -10.82 -30.85 -35.66
CA LEU A 14 -9.61 -30.49 -34.87
C LEU A 14 -9.07 -29.12 -35.30
N ALA A 15 -9.04 -28.79 -36.58
CA ALA A 15 -8.61 -27.47 -37.03
C ALA A 15 -9.57 -26.33 -36.59
N SER A 16 -10.89 -26.61 -36.54
CA SER A 16 -11.86 -25.62 -36.06
C SER A 16 -11.82 -25.44 -34.56
N THR A 17 -11.54 -26.48 -33.77
CA THR A 17 -11.38 -26.38 -32.31
C THR A 17 -10.06 -25.68 -31.90
N PHE A 18 -8.97 -25.91 -32.64
CA PHE A 18 -7.71 -25.17 -32.43
C PHE A 18 -7.84 -23.69 -32.84
N SER A 19 -8.57 -23.39 -33.88
CA SER A 19 -8.82 -22.00 -34.32
C SER A 19 -9.73 -21.23 -33.35
N SER A 20 -10.74 -21.88 -32.75
CA SER A 20 -11.65 -21.27 -31.80
C SER A 20 -10.96 -21.07 -30.41
N ALA A 21 -10.17 -22.04 -29.98
CA ALA A 21 -9.41 -21.92 -28.73
C ALA A 21 -8.37 -20.78 -28.79
N ASN A 22 -7.64 -20.64 -29.90
CA ASN A 22 -6.73 -19.53 -30.12
C ASN A 22 -7.44 -18.16 -30.19
N ALA A 23 -8.65 -18.12 -30.80
CA ALA A 23 -9.43 -16.89 -30.87
C ALA A 23 -9.99 -16.48 -29.50
N ALA A 24 -10.48 -17.42 -28.71
CA ALA A 24 -10.95 -17.17 -27.34
C ALA A 24 -9.79 -16.66 -26.41
N SER A 25 -8.62 -17.29 -26.50
CA SER A 25 -7.42 -16.86 -25.76
C SER A 25 -6.96 -15.44 -26.15
N ALA A 26 -7.04 -15.07 -27.42
CA ALA A 26 -6.72 -13.73 -27.90
C ALA A 26 -7.75 -12.69 -27.39
N GLN A 27 -9.03 -13.03 -27.39
CA GLN A 27 -10.08 -12.15 -26.85
C GLN A 27 -9.95 -11.91 -25.34
N ASP A 28 -9.57 -12.94 -24.57
CA ASP A 28 -9.31 -12.80 -23.13
C ASP A 28 -8.11 -11.90 -22.86
N ALA A 29 -7.04 -12.06 -23.64
CA ALA A 29 -5.86 -11.19 -23.55
C ALA A 29 -6.21 -9.72 -23.84
N ASP A 30 -7.00 -9.46 -24.90
CA ASP A 30 -7.43 -8.10 -25.23
C ASP A 30 -8.33 -7.48 -24.15
N ARG A 31 -9.27 -8.26 -23.59
CA ARG A 31 -10.16 -7.79 -22.52
C ARG A 31 -9.41 -7.48 -21.22
N LEU A 32 -8.49 -8.36 -20.82
CA LEU A 32 -7.67 -8.17 -19.64
C LEU A 32 -6.69 -7.00 -19.83
N ALA A 33 -6.07 -6.89 -21.00
CA ALA A 33 -5.23 -5.75 -21.34
C ALA A 33 -6.00 -4.42 -21.25
N ALA A 34 -7.25 -4.39 -21.74
CA ALA A 34 -8.09 -3.19 -21.66
C ALA A 34 -8.39 -2.78 -20.21
N LEU A 35 -8.63 -3.74 -19.31
CA LEU A 35 -8.82 -3.47 -17.88
C LEU A 35 -7.55 -2.91 -17.22
N LEU A 36 -6.39 -3.50 -17.47
CA LEU A 36 -5.11 -3.05 -16.93
C LEU A 36 -4.64 -1.72 -17.52
N ALA A 37 -5.17 -1.36 -18.70
CA ALA A 37 -4.89 -0.11 -19.41
C ALA A 37 -5.72 1.09 -18.89
N MET A 38 -6.70 0.87 -18.01
CA MET A 38 -7.51 1.95 -17.45
C MET A 38 -6.65 3.01 -16.79
N SER A 39 -7.12 4.27 -16.85
CA SER A 39 -6.43 5.37 -16.18
C SER A 39 -6.45 5.17 -14.66
N TYR A 40 -5.29 5.29 -14.04
CA TYR A 40 -5.08 5.16 -12.60
C TYR A 40 -4.24 6.32 -12.09
N GLY A 41 -4.73 7.03 -11.08
CA GLY A 41 -4.07 8.18 -10.43
C GLY A 41 -3.36 7.77 -9.14
N SER A 42 -2.20 8.42 -8.86
CA SER A 42 -1.46 8.24 -7.61
C SER A 42 -0.69 9.51 -7.23
N GLY A 43 -0.22 9.59 -5.97
CA GLY A 43 0.67 10.67 -5.53
C GLY A 43 0.03 12.06 -5.58
N LEU A 44 -1.25 12.19 -5.21
CA LEU A 44 -1.96 13.47 -5.21
C LEU A 44 -1.35 14.45 -4.21
N THR A 45 -0.92 15.62 -4.68
CA THR A 45 -0.36 16.69 -3.85
C THR A 45 -0.97 18.04 -4.18
N GLY A 46 -1.05 18.93 -3.20
CA GLY A 46 -1.62 20.27 -3.34
C GLY A 46 -0.67 21.38 -2.88
N ALA A 47 -0.74 22.54 -3.51
CA ALA A 47 -0.01 23.71 -3.07
C ALA A 47 -0.73 24.41 -1.92
N THR A 48 0.02 24.85 -0.88
CA THR A 48 -0.57 25.46 0.32
C THR A 48 -1.24 26.81 0.06
N ASN A 49 -0.69 27.62 -0.86
CA ASN A 49 -1.13 28.99 -1.12
C ASN A 49 -1.82 29.17 -2.48
N SER A 50 -2.16 28.09 -3.17
CA SER A 50 -2.93 28.15 -4.44
C SER A 50 -3.77 26.89 -4.60
N ALA A 51 -4.79 26.93 -5.45
CA ALA A 51 -5.66 25.78 -5.74
C ALA A 51 -4.99 24.76 -6.67
N ARG A 52 -3.66 24.84 -6.87
CA ARG A 52 -2.95 23.92 -7.77
C ARG A 52 -2.75 22.57 -7.14
N LEU A 53 -3.06 21.55 -7.93
CA LEU A 53 -2.90 20.12 -7.62
C LEU A 53 -1.96 19.48 -8.64
N ALA A 54 -1.26 18.45 -8.22
CA ALA A 54 -0.49 17.56 -9.10
C ALA A 54 -0.70 16.11 -8.70
N TRP A 55 -0.66 15.19 -9.67
CA TRP A 55 -0.71 13.75 -9.46
C TRP A 55 -0.04 13.02 -10.61
N VAL A 56 0.30 11.77 -10.41
CA VAL A 56 0.75 10.86 -11.47
C VAL A 56 -0.47 10.16 -12.05
N GLU A 57 -0.63 10.18 -13.37
CA GLU A 57 -1.57 9.35 -14.12
C GLU A 57 -0.81 8.22 -14.82
N ARG A 58 -1.16 6.97 -14.53
CA ARG A 58 -0.76 5.81 -15.31
C ARG A 58 -1.89 5.45 -16.26
N ARG A 59 -1.61 5.39 -17.55
CA ARG A 59 -2.56 4.96 -18.59
C ARG A 59 -1.84 4.09 -19.61
N ASN A 60 -2.32 2.90 -19.87
CA ASN A 60 -1.61 1.90 -20.69
C ASN A 60 -0.17 1.65 -20.18
N GLY A 61 0.04 1.61 -18.86
CA GLY A 61 1.36 1.51 -18.25
C GLY A 61 2.19 2.80 -18.25
N ILE A 62 1.91 3.73 -19.15
CA ILE A 62 2.68 4.96 -19.31
C ILE A 62 2.33 5.94 -18.19
N ARG A 63 3.32 6.34 -17.41
CA ARG A 63 3.17 7.29 -16.31
C ARG A 63 3.47 8.70 -16.76
N ASN A 64 2.61 9.64 -16.41
CA ASN A 64 2.81 11.07 -16.64
C ASN A 64 2.27 11.90 -15.49
N ILE A 65 2.83 13.08 -15.27
CA ILE A 65 2.35 14.00 -14.26
C ILE A 65 1.34 14.96 -14.90
N LEU A 66 0.21 15.08 -14.23
CA LEU A 66 -0.86 16.02 -14.54
C LEU A 66 -0.93 17.09 -13.45
N ILE A 67 -1.28 18.30 -13.82
CA ILE A 67 -1.60 19.40 -12.91
C ILE A 67 -2.96 19.99 -13.23
N SER A 68 -3.64 20.51 -12.20
CA SER A 68 -4.90 21.22 -12.31
C SER A 68 -4.90 22.46 -11.42
N ASP A 69 -5.51 23.53 -11.88
CA ASP A 69 -5.71 24.76 -11.12
C ASP A 69 -7.16 24.79 -10.59
N GLY A 70 -7.42 24.13 -9.46
CA GLY A 70 -8.74 24.07 -8.84
C GLY A 70 -9.79 23.25 -9.60
N GLY A 71 -9.37 22.32 -10.45
CA GLY A 71 -10.24 21.37 -11.15
C GLY A 71 -10.68 21.78 -12.56
N ALA A 72 -10.51 23.03 -12.99
CA ALA A 72 -11.09 23.52 -14.26
C ALA A 72 -10.19 23.32 -15.49
N ALA A 73 -8.87 23.34 -15.35
CA ALA A 73 -7.93 23.20 -16.44
C ALA A 73 -6.93 22.09 -16.14
N LEU A 74 -6.91 21.08 -16.97
CA LEU A 74 -5.99 19.96 -16.90
C LEU A 74 -4.79 20.18 -17.84
N ARG A 75 -3.58 19.99 -17.31
CA ARG A 75 -2.36 20.10 -18.11
C ARG A 75 -1.41 18.94 -17.80
N LYS A 76 -1.03 18.20 -18.82
CA LYS A 76 0.04 17.19 -18.77
C LYS A 76 1.38 17.92 -18.80
N VAL A 77 2.27 17.67 -17.83
CA VAL A 77 3.54 18.39 -17.66
C VAL A 77 4.78 17.54 -17.94
N THR A 78 4.61 16.24 -18.09
CA THR A 78 5.63 15.31 -18.61
C THR A 78 5.15 14.69 -19.92
N ALA A 79 6.04 14.10 -20.70
CA ALA A 79 5.71 13.58 -22.04
C ALA A 79 6.31 12.21 -22.28
N TYR A 80 6.25 11.32 -21.27
CA TYR A 80 6.65 9.93 -21.43
C TYR A 80 5.67 9.21 -22.36
N THR A 81 6.18 8.30 -23.17
CA THR A 81 5.43 7.61 -24.23
C THR A 81 5.57 6.11 -24.20
N GLN A 82 6.32 5.54 -23.27
CA GLN A 82 6.58 4.11 -23.15
C GLN A 82 6.31 3.61 -21.74
N ASP A 83 5.91 2.34 -21.63
CA ASP A 83 5.84 1.59 -20.38
C ASP A 83 7.17 0.82 -20.22
N ASP A 84 8.21 1.55 -19.81
CA ASP A 84 9.55 1.03 -19.61
C ASP A 84 9.86 0.64 -18.15
N GLY A 85 8.86 0.74 -17.27
CA GLY A 85 9.01 0.48 -15.84
C GLY A 85 9.56 1.68 -15.04
N THR A 86 9.85 2.82 -15.67
CA THR A 86 10.25 4.03 -14.95
C THR A 86 9.10 4.58 -14.13
N ASP A 87 9.23 4.63 -12.81
CA ASP A 87 8.22 5.20 -11.93
C ASP A 87 8.36 6.73 -11.77
N LEU A 88 7.25 7.37 -11.41
CA LEU A 88 7.16 8.79 -11.06
C LEU A 88 6.47 8.88 -9.70
N TRP A 89 7.13 9.49 -8.72
CA TRP A 89 6.62 9.54 -7.34
C TRP A 89 7.19 10.73 -6.56
N GLY A 90 6.89 10.86 -5.27
CA GLY A 90 7.43 11.89 -4.40
C GLY A 90 7.15 13.31 -4.90
N LEU A 91 5.91 13.56 -5.36
CA LEU A 91 5.52 14.87 -5.88
C LEU A 91 5.44 15.90 -4.77
N ALA A 92 6.08 17.05 -4.95
CA ALA A 92 6.02 18.20 -4.06
C ALA A 92 5.80 19.49 -4.86
N LEU A 93 4.76 20.25 -4.50
CA LEU A 93 4.51 21.58 -5.06
C LEU A 93 5.12 22.66 -4.16
N SER A 94 5.75 23.69 -4.76
CA SER A 94 6.08 24.91 -4.02
C SER A 94 4.81 25.54 -3.42
N PRO A 95 4.90 26.28 -2.30
CA PRO A 95 3.71 26.86 -1.67
C PRO A 95 2.81 27.68 -2.60
N ASP A 96 3.39 28.40 -3.56
CA ASP A 96 2.66 29.15 -4.58
C ASP A 96 2.16 28.29 -5.77
N GLY A 97 2.51 27.00 -5.79
CA GLY A 97 2.15 26.04 -6.82
C GLY A 97 2.87 26.23 -8.17
N ARG A 98 3.85 27.12 -8.27
CA ARG A 98 4.48 27.45 -9.57
C ARG A 98 5.62 26.50 -9.96
N THR A 99 6.21 25.83 -8.97
CA THR A 99 7.30 24.87 -9.14
C THR A 99 6.85 23.51 -8.64
N LEU A 100 7.18 22.44 -9.37
CA LEU A 100 6.90 21.06 -8.96
C LEU A 100 8.22 20.28 -8.93
N ALA A 101 8.53 19.67 -7.81
CA ALA A 101 9.57 18.66 -7.70
C ALA A 101 8.94 17.27 -7.72
N PHE A 102 9.65 16.29 -8.29
CA PHE A 102 9.22 14.90 -8.32
C PHE A 102 10.43 13.98 -8.50
N VAL A 103 10.25 12.71 -8.18
CA VAL A 103 11.25 11.67 -8.41
C VAL A 103 10.92 10.92 -9.70
N GLU A 104 11.94 10.70 -10.53
CA GLU A 104 11.92 9.89 -11.74
C GLU A 104 12.83 8.68 -11.53
N GLY A 105 12.28 7.48 -11.72
CA GLY A 105 12.99 6.22 -11.49
C GLY A 105 13.09 5.85 -10.00
N GLY A 106 13.91 4.88 -9.71
CA GLY A 106 14.00 4.31 -8.36
C GLY A 106 12.82 3.43 -7.99
N ASP A 107 12.70 3.18 -6.71
CA ASP A 107 11.62 2.39 -6.12
C ASP A 107 11.12 3.12 -4.87
N ALA A 108 9.87 3.57 -4.89
CA ALA A 108 9.28 4.33 -3.78
C ALA A 108 9.22 3.53 -2.46
N GLU A 109 9.15 2.21 -2.53
CA GLU A 109 9.16 1.32 -1.36
C GLU A 109 10.59 1.12 -0.80
N TYR A 110 11.60 1.15 -1.69
CA TYR A 110 13.02 0.95 -1.33
C TYR A 110 13.92 2.04 -1.91
N PRO A 111 13.75 3.33 -1.51
CA PRO A 111 14.36 4.51 -2.16
C PRO A 111 15.81 4.42 -1.89
N ASN A 112 16.71 4.00 -1.59
CA ASN A 112 18.16 3.99 -1.43
C ASN A 112 18.81 2.74 -2.01
N ASN A 113 18.01 1.84 -2.59
CA ASN A 113 18.53 0.66 -3.27
C ASN A 113 18.87 0.98 -4.73
N HIS A 114 19.45 0.03 -5.45
CA HIS A 114 19.68 0.21 -6.87
C HIS A 114 18.35 0.36 -7.61
N ALA A 115 18.34 1.19 -8.66
CA ALA A 115 17.15 1.43 -9.44
C ALA A 115 16.73 0.16 -10.19
N PRO A 116 15.40 -0.13 -10.27
CA PRO A 116 14.90 -1.28 -11.02
C PRO A 116 15.17 -1.14 -12.51
N ASN A 117 15.22 -2.27 -13.20
CA ASN A 117 15.46 -2.33 -14.64
C ASN A 117 14.45 -3.24 -15.37
N ALA A 118 13.19 -3.12 -15.03
CA ALA A 118 12.11 -3.90 -15.63
C ALA A 118 12.04 -3.78 -17.17
N GLY A 119 12.44 -2.64 -17.71
CA GLY A 119 12.58 -2.41 -19.16
C GLY A 119 13.79 -3.05 -19.82
N ASN A 120 14.67 -3.73 -19.08
CA ASN A 120 15.91 -4.34 -19.56
C ASN A 120 16.80 -3.38 -20.36
N ALA A 121 16.90 -2.13 -19.91
CA ALA A 121 17.79 -1.15 -20.52
C ALA A 121 19.27 -1.57 -20.33
N ALA A 122 20.12 -1.29 -21.34
CA ALA A 122 21.55 -1.58 -21.25
C ALA A 122 22.24 -0.82 -20.11
N VAL A 123 21.70 0.34 -19.72
CA VAL A 123 22.09 1.13 -18.55
C VAL A 123 20.83 1.44 -17.78
N PRO A 124 20.65 0.88 -16.57
CA PRO A 124 19.50 1.20 -15.73
C PRO A 124 19.38 2.69 -15.45
N GLY A 125 18.15 3.17 -15.32
CA GLY A 125 17.87 4.52 -14.85
C GLY A 125 18.41 4.74 -13.45
N LYS A 126 18.42 6.01 -13.01
CA LYS A 126 18.78 6.37 -11.65
C LYS A 126 17.59 7.03 -10.99
N GLU A 127 17.48 6.85 -9.70
CA GLU A 127 16.53 7.61 -8.89
C GLU A 127 16.95 9.07 -8.86
N THR A 128 16.13 9.92 -9.44
CA THR A 128 16.53 11.30 -9.76
C THR A 128 15.44 12.30 -9.39
N VAL A 129 15.78 13.29 -8.58
CA VAL A 129 14.89 14.43 -8.32
C VAL A 129 14.89 15.37 -9.52
N ARG A 130 13.70 15.58 -10.10
CA ARG A 130 13.42 16.48 -11.22
C ARG A 130 12.64 17.70 -10.72
N VAL A 131 12.85 18.84 -11.34
CA VAL A 131 12.15 20.07 -10.99
C VAL A 131 11.57 20.72 -12.24
N LEU A 132 10.24 20.83 -12.30
CA LEU A 132 9.52 21.62 -13.29
C LEU A 132 9.44 23.08 -12.82
N LEU A 133 10.08 23.97 -13.53
CA LEU A 133 10.15 25.40 -13.25
C LEU A 133 8.93 26.16 -13.80
N PRO A 134 8.65 27.39 -13.31
CA PRO A 134 7.52 28.21 -13.78
C PRO A 134 7.51 28.51 -15.28
N ASN A 135 8.67 28.49 -15.92
CA ASN A 135 8.81 28.69 -17.38
C ASN A 135 8.53 27.41 -18.20
N GLY A 136 8.10 26.31 -17.57
CA GLY A 136 7.80 25.05 -18.21
C GLY A 136 9.03 24.15 -18.47
N ARG A 137 10.23 24.57 -18.11
CA ARG A 137 11.44 23.77 -18.26
C ARG A 137 11.59 22.83 -17.08
N THR A 138 11.80 21.53 -17.36
CA THR A 138 12.19 20.54 -16.36
C THR A 138 13.72 20.41 -16.33
N ILE A 139 14.30 20.42 -15.13
CA ILE A 139 15.72 20.22 -14.88
C ILE A 139 15.95 19.04 -13.95
N THR A 140 17.13 18.48 -13.99
CA THR A 140 17.62 17.50 -13.01
C THR A 140 18.23 18.23 -11.82
N ALA A 141 17.70 18.01 -10.62
CA ALA A 141 18.30 18.54 -9.39
C ALA A 141 19.46 17.64 -8.90
N GLY A 142 19.30 16.35 -8.96
CA GLY A 142 20.33 15.38 -8.56
C GLY A 142 19.77 13.99 -8.29
N GLU A 143 20.63 13.04 -7.97
CA GLU A 143 20.22 11.72 -7.47
C GLU A 143 19.71 11.85 -6.05
N GLY A 144 18.57 11.17 -5.74
CA GLY A 144 17.90 11.16 -4.45
C GLY A 144 16.39 11.20 -4.57
N HIS A 145 15.71 11.32 -3.41
CA HIS A 145 14.26 11.17 -3.30
C HIS A 145 13.66 12.11 -2.23
N SER A 146 12.33 12.04 -2.07
CA SER A 146 11.53 12.76 -1.05
C SER A 146 11.80 14.27 -1.02
N PRO A 147 11.59 14.97 -2.15
CA PRO A 147 11.81 16.40 -2.21
C PRO A 147 10.77 17.17 -1.39
N VAL A 148 11.22 18.17 -0.61
CA VAL A 148 10.35 19.05 0.18
C VAL A 148 10.76 20.52 0.00
N PHE A 149 9.79 21.40 -0.24
CA PHE A 149 10.04 22.85 -0.30
C PHE A 149 9.99 23.48 1.09
N SER A 150 10.83 24.47 1.32
CA SER A 150 10.66 25.33 2.50
C SER A 150 9.32 26.08 2.42
N PRO A 151 8.69 26.43 3.57
CA PRO A 151 7.42 27.17 3.61
C PRO A 151 7.40 28.48 2.83
N ASP A 152 8.54 29.15 2.65
CA ASP A 152 8.67 30.35 1.81
C ASP A 152 8.96 30.04 0.33
N GLY A 153 9.11 28.76 -0.04
CA GLY A 153 9.37 28.28 -1.39
C GLY A 153 10.77 28.56 -1.95
N ARG A 154 11.69 29.10 -1.14
CA ARG A 154 13.03 29.51 -1.61
C ARG A 154 14.01 28.36 -1.70
N LEU A 155 13.84 27.32 -0.86
CA LEU A 155 14.71 26.16 -0.81
C LEU A 155 13.95 24.89 -1.16
N LEU A 156 14.66 23.99 -1.82
CA LEU A 156 14.27 22.61 -2.04
C LEU A 156 15.28 21.74 -1.31
N ALA A 157 14.80 20.88 -0.43
CA ALA A 157 15.60 19.85 0.25
C ALA A 157 15.15 18.48 -0.26
N PHE A 158 16.07 17.54 -0.35
CA PHE A 158 15.81 16.13 -0.61
C PHE A 158 16.93 15.26 -0.05
N MET A 159 16.75 13.95 -0.02
CA MET A 159 17.68 13.04 0.62
C MET A 159 18.18 11.97 -0.33
N ARG A 160 19.35 11.40 0.02
CA ARG A 160 19.96 10.26 -0.64
C ARG A 160 20.73 9.47 0.43
N GLY A 161 20.16 8.37 0.91
CA GLY A 161 20.67 7.66 2.07
C GLY A 161 20.84 8.62 3.26
N GLY A 162 22.02 8.61 3.87
CA GLY A 162 22.36 9.53 4.95
C GLY A 162 22.74 10.95 4.52
N ALA A 163 22.56 11.35 3.27
CA ALA A 163 22.94 12.67 2.76
C ALA A 163 21.72 13.59 2.60
N LEU A 164 21.78 14.79 3.18
CA LEU A 164 20.84 15.89 2.94
C LEU A 164 21.38 16.80 1.81
N LEU A 165 20.57 16.98 0.78
CA LEU A 165 20.84 17.88 -0.32
C LEU A 165 19.89 19.09 -0.27
N VAL A 166 20.43 20.32 -0.38
CA VAL A 166 19.63 21.56 -0.34
C VAL A 166 20.12 22.54 -1.40
N GLY A 167 19.17 23.19 -2.06
CA GLY A 167 19.45 24.25 -3.04
C GLY A 167 18.23 25.10 -3.36
N GLN A 168 18.42 26.18 -4.13
CA GLN A 168 17.29 26.93 -4.67
C GLN A 168 16.67 26.17 -5.84
N PRO A 169 15.35 26.18 -6.01
CA PRO A 169 14.72 25.59 -7.19
C PRO A 169 15.30 26.18 -8.47
N GLY A 170 15.77 25.31 -9.37
CA GLY A 170 16.41 25.76 -10.61
C GLY A 170 17.94 25.85 -10.57
N GLN A 171 18.55 25.64 -9.42
CA GLN A 171 19.99 25.53 -9.24
C GLN A 171 20.36 24.08 -8.87
N THR A 172 21.63 23.73 -9.01
CA THR A 172 22.14 22.42 -8.55
C THR A 172 22.24 22.42 -7.02
N PRO A 173 21.49 21.57 -6.31
CA PRO A 173 21.61 21.41 -4.87
C PRO A 173 22.98 20.87 -4.48
N ARG A 174 23.39 21.17 -3.27
CA ARG A 174 24.64 20.66 -2.69
C ARG A 174 24.37 19.78 -1.49
N VAL A 175 25.23 18.82 -1.25
CA VAL A 175 25.22 18.07 0.01
C VAL A 175 25.63 19.03 1.12
N VAL A 176 24.72 19.25 2.07
CA VAL A 176 24.93 20.17 3.22
C VAL A 176 25.22 19.42 4.51
N MET A 177 24.86 18.13 4.55
CA MET A 177 25.06 17.24 5.70
C MET A 177 25.18 15.79 5.21
N THR A 178 25.98 15.01 5.92
CA THR A 178 25.98 13.54 5.82
C THR A 178 25.98 12.95 7.23
N THR A 179 25.27 11.85 7.41
CA THR A 179 25.16 11.12 8.67
C THR A 179 25.23 9.61 8.43
N PRO A 180 25.76 8.82 9.39
CA PRO A 180 25.54 7.37 9.35
C PRO A 180 24.04 7.05 9.49
N GLY A 181 23.59 5.99 8.83
CA GLY A 181 22.17 5.62 8.70
C GLY A 181 21.46 6.43 7.62
N ASP A 182 20.20 6.15 7.41
CA ASP A 182 19.40 6.78 6.37
C ASP A 182 18.52 7.90 6.92
N ILE A 183 18.44 9.01 6.20
CA ILE A 183 17.45 10.04 6.48
C ILE A 183 16.12 9.52 5.95
N THR A 184 15.08 9.49 6.80
CA THR A 184 13.77 8.93 6.47
C THR A 184 12.67 9.97 6.33
N ALA A 185 12.82 11.14 6.99
CA ALA A 185 11.86 12.23 6.88
C ALA A 185 12.53 13.61 7.03
N LEU A 186 11.90 14.63 6.43
CA LEU A 186 12.34 16.02 6.41
C LEU A 186 11.18 16.96 6.79
N HIS A 187 11.35 17.76 7.85
CA HIS A 187 10.32 18.68 8.34
C HIS A 187 10.87 20.09 8.49
N TRP A 188 10.38 21.02 7.67
CA TRP A 188 10.78 22.43 7.75
C TRP A 188 10.14 23.15 8.94
N SER A 189 10.90 24.02 9.59
CA SER A 189 10.33 24.98 10.53
C SER A 189 9.45 26.00 9.81
N PRO A 190 8.38 26.53 10.45
CA PRO A 190 7.47 27.49 9.83
C PRO A 190 8.15 28.76 9.26
N ASP A 191 9.26 29.16 9.87
CA ASP A 191 10.07 30.31 9.43
C ASP A 191 11.09 30.00 8.32
N SER A 192 11.10 28.75 7.80
CA SER A 192 12.02 28.28 6.76
C SER A 192 13.51 28.30 7.11
N ASN A 193 13.85 28.47 8.40
CA ASN A 193 15.23 28.63 8.84
C ASN A 193 15.87 27.33 9.32
N ARG A 194 15.07 26.33 9.68
CA ARG A 194 15.57 25.05 10.19
C ARG A 194 14.84 23.89 9.52
N LEU A 195 15.53 22.76 9.44
CA LEU A 195 15.02 21.49 8.99
C LEU A 195 15.26 20.44 10.06
N ALA A 196 14.21 19.77 10.52
CA ALA A 196 14.34 18.58 11.34
C ALA A 196 14.45 17.37 10.41
N LEU A 197 15.38 16.48 10.72
CA LEU A 197 15.66 15.25 9.99
C LEU A 197 15.43 14.07 10.92
N GLU A 198 14.67 13.11 10.45
CA GLU A 198 14.58 11.80 11.08
C GLU A 198 15.64 10.88 10.46
N ILE A 199 16.42 10.22 11.31
CA ILE A 199 17.58 9.42 10.87
C ILE A 199 17.46 8.03 11.46
N ASP A 200 17.21 7.04 10.59
CA ASP A 200 17.17 5.63 10.98
C ASP A 200 18.59 5.05 11.06
N ARG A 201 18.85 4.34 12.15
CA ARG A 201 20.09 3.62 12.43
C ARG A 201 19.85 2.10 12.56
N GLY A 202 18.71 1.60 12.08
CA GLY A 202 18.28 0.21 12.16
C GLY A 202 17.73 -0.17 13.54
N SER A 203 18.54 -0.15 14.59
CA SER A 203 18.11 -0.50 15.96
C SER A 203 17.43 0.65 16.74
N HIS A 204 17.56 1.87 16.25
CA HIS A 204 17.01 3.11 16.84
C HIS A 204 16.95 4.21 15.79
N SER A 205 16.22 5.27 16.05
CA SER A 205 16.23 6.47 15.21
C SER A 205 16.50 7.74 16.03
N LEU A 206 16.95 8.78 15.35
CA LEU A 206 17.37 10.06 15.94
C LEU A 206 16.73 11.20 15.19
N ILE A 207 16.53 12.34 15.88
CA ILE A 207 16.16 13.59 15.24
C ILE A 207 17.34 14.55 15.29
N ALA A 208 17.68 15.16 14.15
CA ALA A 208 18.70 16.18 14.03
C ALA A 208 18.12 17.47 13.44
N LEU A 209 18.65 18.60 13.86
CA LEU A 209 18.31 19.94 13.36
C LEU A 209 19.45 20.48 12.51
N TRP A 210 19.15 20.83 11.28
CA TRP A 210 20.04 21.59 10.40
C TRP A 210 19.54 23.03 10.27
N ASP A 211 20.49 24.03 10.32
CA ASP A 211 20.17 25.47 10.21
C ASP A 211 20.49 25.98 8.81
N ALA A 212 19.46 26.40 8.05
CA ALA A 212 19.59 26.92 6.70
C ALA A 212 20.34 28.26 6.64
N ARG A 213 20.34 29.05 7.74
CA ARG A 213 21.06 30.34 7.84
C ARG A 213 22.56 30.14 8.03
N ASN A 214 22.96 29.01 8.59
CA ASN A 214 24.35 28.64 8.79
C ASN A 214 24.59 27.20 8.35
N SER A 215 24.51 26.98 7.04
CA SER A 215 24.57 25.66 6.41
C SER A 215 25.91 24.92 6.60
N SER A 216 26.93 25.58 7.14
CA SER A 216 28.22 24.98 7.48
C SER A 216 28.33 24.58 8.97
N ALA A 217 27.37 24.98 9.81
CA ALA A 217 27.32 24.53 11.20
C ALA A 217 27.02 23.02 11.29
N ALA A 218 27.58 22.39 12.31
CA ALA A 218 27.21 21.00 12.63
C ALA A 218 25.72 20.94 13.00
N PRO A 219 24.99 19.87 12.57
CA PRO A 219 23.62 19.67 13.01
C PRO A 219 23.54 19.45 14.52
N VAL A 220 22.44 19.89 15.12
CA VAL A 220 22.16 19.65 16.53
C VAL A 220 21.28 18.41 16.65
N PHE A 221 21.79 17.35 17.28
CA PHE A 221 20.98 16.18 17.60
C PHE A 221 20.16 16.45 18.87
N LEU A 222 18.88 16.07 18.83
CA LEU A 222 18.05 16.05 20.01
C LEU A 222 18.56 14.98 20.99
N PRO A 223 18.23 15.06 22.29
CA PRO A 223 18.66 14.05 23.28
C PRO A 223 18.23 12.64 22.85
N ALA A 224 19.20 11.78 22.56
CA ALA A 224 18.96 10.44 22.06
C ALA A 224 18.50 9.47 23.14
N ALA A 225 17.66 8.51 22.77
CA ALA A 225 17.22 7.40 23.61
C ALA A 225 17.47 6.05 22.92
N LEU A 226 17.17 4.94 23.62
CA LEU A 226 17.27 3.58 23.07
C LEU A 226 16.02 3.17 22.26
N GLY A 227 15.19 4.13 21.88
CA GLY A 227 13.97 3.93 21.08
C GLY A 227 14.09 4.53 19.70
N HIS A 228 12.99 4.53 18.98
CA HIS A 228 12.84 5.21 17.72
C HIS A 228 12.16 6.57 17.95
N ASP A 229 12.88 7.64 17.63
CA ASP A 229 12.36 9.01 17.60
C ASP A 229 11.90 9.29 16.17
N GLN A 230 10.62 9.63 15.99
CA GLN A 230 9.95 9.75 14.71
C GLN A 230 8.81 10.75 14.75
N ASP A 231 8.22 11.07 13.60
CA ASP A 231 7.05 11.95 13.48
C ASP A 231 7.31 13.35 14.06
N ALA A 232 8.42 13.97 13.69
CA ALA A 232 8.81 15.28 14.22
C ALA A 232 7.95 16.42 13.65
N THR A 233 7.45 17.30 14.50
CA THR A 233 6.73 18.51 14.09
C THR A 233 7.17 19.74 14.89
N PHE A 234 7.33 20.88 14.19
CA PHE A 234 7.63 22.14 14.86
C PHE A 234 6.38 22.77 15.47
N SER A 235 6.56 23.47 16.60
CA SER A 235 5.55 24.40 17.09
C SER A 235 5.32 25.52 16.05
N PRO A 236 4.12 26.15 16.02
CA PRO A 236 3.83 27.21 15.06
C PRO A 236 4.76 28.42 15.11
N ASP A 237 5.38 28.69 16.27
CA ASP A 237 6.40 29.74 16.43
C ASP A 237 7.83 29.25 16.16
N GLY A 238 7.98 27.97 15.83
CA GLY A 238 9.26 27.32 15.52
C GLY A 238 10.20 27.13 16.69
N ARG A 239 9.79 27.43 17.95
CA ARG A 239 10.68 27.36 19.12
C ARG A 239 10.81 25.99 19.74
N SER A 240 9.84 25.13 19.48
CA SER A 240 9.81 23.77 20.01
C SER A 240 9.60 22.75 18.91
N ILE A 241 9.94 21.51 19.21
CA ILE A 241 9.68 20.34 18.35
C ILE A 241 8.99 19.30 19.22
N ALA A 242 7.85 18.81 18.75
CA ALA A 242 7.22 17.61 19.30
C ALA A 242 7.58 16.41 18.44
N PHE A 243 7.68 15.23 19.02
CA PHE A 243 7.95 13.99 18.33
C PHE A 243 7.47 12.79 19.13
N VAL A 244 7.33 11.67 18.44
CA VAL A 244 7.03 10.38 19.05
C VAL A 244 8.33 9.66 19.40
N ARG A 245 8.43 9.16 20.63
CA ARG A 245 9.48 8.21 21.03
C ARG A 245 8.86 6.86 21.28
N ALA A 246 9.15 5.88 20.42
CA ALA A 246 8.62 4.53 20.52
C ALA A 246 9.72 3.52 20.86
N TYR A 247 9.43 2.56 21.74
CA TYR A 247 10.37 1.50 22.10
C TYR A 247 9.97 0.18 21.47
N GLN A 248 10.94 -0.57 20.98
CA GLN A 248 10.69 -1.90 20.43
C GLN A 248 10.10 -2.83 21.50
N PRO A 249 9.17 -3.73 21.12
CA PRO A 249 8.49 -4.63 22.05
C PRO A 249 9.41 -5.48 22.94
N LEU A 250 10.56 -5.90 22.43
CA LEU A 250 11.56 -6.67 23.19
C LEU A 250 12.19 -5.88 24.35
N LEU A 251 12.45 -4.59 24.16
CA LEU A 251 12.99 -3.75 25.22
C LEU A 251 11.96 -3.52 26.33
N THR A 252 10.70 -3.41 25.97
CA THR A 252 9.60 -3.20 26.91
C THR A 252 9.20 -4.46 27.68
N ALA A 253 9.17 -5.62 27.02
CA ALA A 253 8.86 -6.91 27.66
C ALA A 253 9.84 -7.26 28.79
N LYS A 254 11.13 -6.91 28.65
CA LYS A 254 12.17 -7.15 29.67
C LYS A 254 12.18 -6.12 30.79
N ARG A 255 11.63 -4.92 30.59
CA ARG A 255 11.61 -3.85 31.58
C ARG A 255 10.42 -3.90 32.55
N GLY A 256 9.48 -4.82 32.37
CA GLY A 256 8.38 -5.12 33.30
C GLY A 256 7.30 -4.04 33.46
N LYS A 257 7.61 -2.78 33.26
CA LYS A 257 6.70 -1.61 33.28
C LYS A 257 7.25 -0.51 32.37
N GLY A 258 7.76 -0.88 31.20
CA GLY A 258 8.33 0.06 30.24
C GLY A 258 7.24 0.81 29.49
N HIS A 259 7.49 2.07 29.20
CA HIS A 259 6.65 2.86 28.29
C HIS A 259 6.88 2.37 26.87
N PHE A 260 5.82 1.98 26.19
CA PHE A 260 5.94 1.50 24.81
C PHE A 260 6.12 2.67 23.85
N TRP A 261 5.45 3.81 24.10
CA TRP A 261 5.68 5.05 23.37
C TRP A 261 5.22 6.28 24.17
N SER A 262 5.70 7.43 23.75
CA SER A 262 5.44 8.70 24.43
C SER A 262 5.54 9.87 23.44
N LEU A 263 4.88 10.98 23.78
CA LEU A 263 5.04 12.27 23.12
C LEU A 263 6.09 13.07 23.86
N GLN A 264 7.11 13.50 23.15
CA GLN A 264 8.21 14.32 23.66
C GLN A 264 8.10 15.75 23.13
N VAL A 265 8.56 16.71 23.89
CA VAL A 265 8.71 18.10 23.46
C VAL A 265 10.12 18.59 23.77
N TYR A 266 10.79 19.13 22.78
CA TYR A 266 12.12 19.70 22.87
C TYR A 266 12.07 21.23 22.62
N ASP A 267 12.59 22.02 23.53
CA ASP A 267 12.75 23.46 23.37
C ASP A 267 14.10 23.79 22.75
N THR A 268 14.07 24.43 21.59
CA THR A 268 15.28 24.69 20.77
C THR A 268 16.20 25.77 21.33
N ALA A 269 15.72 26.61 22.25
CA ALA A 269 16.52 27.68 22.85
C ALA A 269 17.26 27.21 24.14
N SER A 270 16.58 26.47 24.97
CA SER A 270 17.16 25.95 26.21
C SER A 270 17.82 24.57 26.05
N SER A 271 17.57 23.89 24.94
CA SER A 271 17.93 22.47 24.69
C SER A 271 17.34 21.52 25.75
N ALA A 272 16.23 21.88 26.34
CA ALA A 272 15.51 21.06 27.29
C ALA A 272 14.49 20.17 26.62
N GLU A 273 14.48 18.89 26.96
CA GLU A 273 13.46 17.91 26.56
C GLU A 273 12.58 17.54 27.76
N HIS A 274 11.31 17.37 27.54
CA HIS A 274 10.39 16.80 28.52
C HIS A 274 9.35 15.91 27.87
N THR A 275 8.89 14.91 28.62
CA THR A 275 7.80 14.05 28.21
C THR A 275 6.48 14.74 28.43
N LEU A 276 5.71 14.96 27.38
CA LEU A 276 4.37 15.56 27.44
C LEU A 276 3.31 14.53 27.86
N TRP A 277 3.39 13.31 27.32
CA TRP A 277 2.45 12.24 27.60
C TRP A 277 3.07 10.88 27.32
N ILE A 278 2.57 9.86 28.02
CA ILE A 278 3.00 8.48 27.89
C ILE A 278 1.76 7.63 27.63
N ALA A 279 1.81 6.77 26.62
CA ALA A 279 0.72 5.86 26.33
C ALA A 279 0.49 4.91 27.52
N PRO A 280 -0.77 4.78 27.99
CA PRO A 280 -1.10 3.88 29.08
C PRO A 280 -0.89 2.41 28.69
N GLU A 281 -0.74 1.52 29.69
CA GLU A 281 -0.70 0.08 29.46
C GLU A 281 -2.04 -0.40 28.90
N GLY A 282 -2.01 -1.41 28.03
CA GLY A 282 -3.20 -2.02 27.41
C GLY A 282 -3.37 -1.65 25.94
N THR A 283 -4.60 -1.56 25.48
CA THR A 283 -4.93 -1.23 24.09
C THR A 283 -4.37 0.14 23.73
N GLY A 284 -3.72 0.24 22.56
CA GLY A 284 -3.09 1.49 22.08
C GLY A 284 -1.74 1.83 22.75
N ASN A 285 -1.14 0.89 23.50
CA ASN A 285 0.18 1.05 24.09
C ASN A 285 1.34 0.88 23.09
N ARG A 286 1.04 0.58 21.82
CA ARG A 286 2.00 0.59 20.70
C ARG A 286 1.66 1.73 19.78
N PHE A 287 2.66 2.44 19.30
CA PHE A 287 2.47 3.47 18.31
C PHE A 287 2.17 2.81 16.95
N TRP A 288 1.13 3.29 16.31
CA TRP A 288 0.75 2.93 14.97
C TRP A 288 0.26 4.18 14.24
N ALA A 289 0.91 4.53 13.15
CA ALA A 289 0.53 5.61 12.26
C ALA A 289 0.67 5.12 10.82
N PRO A 290 -0.44 4.94 10.09
CA PRO A 290 -0.38 4.78 8.63
C PRO A 290 0.17 6.05 7.97
N GLU A 291 0.74 5.91 6.78
CA GLU A 291 1.15 7.04 5.95
C GLU A 291 -0.02 8.04 5.78
N GLY A 292 0.26 9.33 5.96
CA GLY A 292 -0.75 10.39 5.89
C GLY A 292 -1.39 10.79 7.23
N ILE A 293 -0.99 10.17 8.34
CA ILE A 293 -1.40 10.55 9.70
C ILE A 293 -0.17 10.99 10.50
N ASP A 294 0.28 12.20 10.24
CA ASP A 294 1.46 12.78 10.90
C ASP A 294 1.09 13.52 12.19
N LEU A 295 2.03 13.65 13.10
CA LEU A 295 1.91 14.50 14.27
C LEU A 295 1.74 15.97 13.81
N THR A 296 0.75 16.69 14.34
CA THR A 296 0.50 18.09 13.99
C THR A 296 0.38 18.97 15.24
N TRP A 297 1.18 20.04 15.29
CA TRP A 297 1.08 21.04 16.34
C TRP A 297 0.25 22.24 15.86
N THR A 298 -0.92 22.46 16.46
CA THR A 298 -1.85 23.52 16.07
C THR A 298 -1.52 24.87 16.72
N ARG A 299 -1.97 25.98 16.13
CA ARG A 299 -1.72 27.35 16.64
C ARG A 299 -2.33 27.61 18.00
N ASN A 300 -3.40 26.88 18.36
CA ASN A 300 -4.03 26.99 19.66
C ASN A 300 -3.38 26.09 20.74
N GLY A 301 -2.20 25.52 20.45
CA GLY A 301 -1.43 24.73 21.40
C GLY A 301 -1.93 23.31 21.65
N GLN A 302 -2.64 22.73 20.68
CA GLN A 302 -2.96 21.31 20.69
C GLN A 302 -1.94 20.54 19.84
N LEU A 303 -1.58 19.35 20.30
CA LEU A 303 -0.85 18.36 19.53
C LEU A 303 -1.83 17.28 19.07
N LEU A 304 -1.99 17.13 17.75
CA LEU A 304 -2.83 16.09 17.14
C LEU A 304 -1.97 14.87 16.82
N PHE A 305 -2.47 13.68 17.14
CA PHE A 305 -1.72 12.44 16.94
C PHE A 305 -2.66 11.23 16.80
N PRO A 306 -2.24 10.15 16.13
CA PRO A 306 -2.99 8.90 16.06
C PRO A 306 -2.89 8.13 17.39
N TRP A 307 -4.01 7.57 17.86
CA TRP A 307 -4.03 6.70 19.02
C TRP A 307 -5.15 5.65 18.96
N GLU A 308 -4.82 4.44 19.42
CA GLU A 308 -5.71 3.28 19.39
C GLU A 308 -6.29 2.92 20.77
N GLY A 309 -6.28 3.83 21.74
CA GLY A 309 -6.70 3.55 23.12
C GLY A 309 -8.15 3.07 23.28
N SER A 310 -9.04 3.30 22.30
CA SER A 310 -10.40 2.78 22.28
C SER A 310 -10.55 1.45 21.53
N GLY A 311 -9.46 0.91 20.95
CA GLY A 311 -9.51 -0.26 20.06
C GLY A 311 -9.63 0.09 18.57
N TRP A 312 -9.72 1.38 18.24
CA TRP A 312 -9.79 1.90 16.87
C TRP A 312 -8.74 3.00 16.67
N LEU A 313 -8.18 3.09 15.48
CA LEU A 313 -7.22 4.12 15.13
C LEU A 313 -7.94 5.47 14.97
N ARG A 314 -7.74 6.37 15.91
CA ARG A 314 -8.41 7.67 15.99
C ARG A 314 -7.43 8.81 15.95
N LEU A 315 -7.87 9.98 15.48
CA LEU A 315 -7.15 11.23 15.68
C LEU A 315 -7.51 11.80 17.05
N CYS A 316 -6.50 11.97 17.89
CA CYS A 316 -6.65 12.52 19.24
C CYS A 316 -5.86 13.82 19.39
N ALA A 317 -6.27 14.66 20.33
CA ALA A 317 -5.65 15.93 20.65
C ALA A 317 -5.22 15.99 22.11
N LEU A 318 -4.08 16.64 22.37
CA LEU A 318 -3.52 16.87 23.69
C LEU A 318 -3.04 18.32 23.82
N SER A 319 -3.37 18.99 24.91
CA SER A 319 -2.87 20.35 25.19
C SER A 319 -1.40 20.33 25.59
N VAL A 320 -0.58 21.10 24.88
CA VAL A 320 0.87 21.24 25.20
C VAL A 320 1.12 22.10 26.42
N THR A 321 0.17 22.99 26.77
CA THR A 321 0.27 23.91 27.90
C THR A 321 -0.31 23.35 29.20
N ALA A 322 -0.99 22.21 29.16
CA ALA A 322 -1.58 21.53 30.29
C ALA A 322 -1.10 20.06 30.35
N PRO A 323 0.14 19.80 30.76
CA PRO A 323 0.79 18.48 30.62
C PRO A 323 0.12 17.35 31.44
N ALA A 324 -0.80 17.65 32.32
CA ALA A 324 -1.59 16.66 33.08
C ALA A 324 -2.94 16.34 32.36
N SER A 325 -3.19 16.88 31.17
CA SER A 325 -4.43 16.63 30.45
C SER A 325 -4.45 15.20 29.86
N THR A 326 -5.64 14.62 29.84
CA THR A 326 -5.88 13.35 29.13
C THR A 326 -6.15 13.66 27.67
N PRO A 327 -5.61 12.88 26.70
CA PRO A 327 -5.95 13.04 25.30
C PRO A 327 -7.46 12.92 25.10
N HIS A 328 -8.04 13.77 24.26
CA HIS A 328 -9.41 13.64 23.79
C HIS A 328 -9.41 13.36 22.29
N CYS A 329 -10.20 12.40 21.84
CA CYS A 329 -10.20 12.03 20.45
C CYS A 329 -11.28 12.78 19.68
N LEU A 330 -10.90 13.30 18.51
CA LEU A 330 -11.71 14.14 17.64
C LEU A 330 -12.61 13.32 16.70
N THR A 331 -12.22 12.07 16.40
CA THR A 331 -12.95 11.20 15.47
C THR A 331 -13.79 10.16 16.24
N PRO A 332 -14.83 9.55 15.62
CA PRO A 332 -15.68 8.55 16.27
C PRO A 332 -14.90 7.38 16.89
N ASP A 333 -15.49 6.70 17.89
CA ASP A 333 -14.85 5.64 18.67
C ASP A 333 -15.10 4.22 18.15
N ASP A 334 -15.80 4.10 17.04
CA ASP A 334 -16.16 2.85 16.33
C ASP A 334 -15.70 2.85 14.87
N ALA A 335 -14.70 3.67 14.51
CA ALA A 335 -14.17 3.78 13.16
C ALA A 335 -12.66 4.03 13.16
N GLU A 336 -11.99 3.59 12.11
CA GLU A 336 -10.58 3.91 11.85
C GLU A 336 -10.45 5.08 10.88
N ILE A 337 -9.39 5.88 11.06
CA ILE A 337 -8.97 6.91 10.11
C ILE A 337 -7.81 6.41 9.24
N ALA A 338 -7.71 6.91 7.99
CA ALA A 338 -6.59 6.62 7.10
C ALA A 338 -5.75 7.85 6.76
N SER A 339 -6.32 9.05 6.77
CA SER A 339 -5.61 10.31 6.57
C SER A 339 -6.36 11.48 7.17
N TYR A 340 -5.67 12.60 7.41
CA TYR A 340 -6.33 13.83 7.83
C TYR A 340 -5.59 15.09 7.39
N ARG A 341 -6.32 16.21 7.30
CA ARG A 341 -5.77 17.57 7.08
C ARG A 341 -6.60 18.59 7.86
N LEU A 342 -5.94 19.67 8.29
CA LEU A 342 -6.60 20.83 8.88
C LEU A 342 -6.85 21.92 7.86
N SER A 343 -7.97 22.63 7.96
CA SER A 343 -8.16 23.88 7.21
C SER A 343 -7.06 24.89 7.55
N ALA A 344 -6.78 25.82 6.63
CA ALA A 344 -5.71 26.81 6.82
C ALA A 344 -5.93 27.71 8.05
N ASP A 345 -7.16 27.91 8.51
CA ASP A 345 -7.52 28.63 9.73
C ASP A 345 -7.60 27.71 10.97
N GLU A 346 -7.37 26.39 10.78
CA GLU A 346 -7.44 25.35 11.82
C GLU A 346 -8.78 25.28 12.55
N THR A 347 -9.87 25.64 11.88
CA THR A 347 -11.23 25.54 12.45
C THR A 347 -11.94 24.26 12.07
N ARG A 348 -11.48 23.57 11.03
CA ARG A 348 -12.07 22.35 10.48
C ARG A 348 -11.05 21.25 10.28
N LEU A 349 -11.49 20.03 10.56
CA LEU A 349 -10.82 18.78 10.26
C LEU A 349 -11.43 18.18 8.99
N PHE A 350 -10.57 17.76 8.07
CA PHE A 350 -10.88 16.90 6.91
C PHE A 350 -10.16 15.59 7.11
N TYR A 351 -10.84 14.47 6.95
CA TYR A 351 -10.23 13.16 7.17
C TYR A 351 -10.93 12.07 6.40
N THR A 352 -10.28 10.94 6.25
CA THR A 352 -10.86 9.72 5.68
C THR A 352 -11.06 8.68 6.78
N ALA A 353 -12.23 8.05 6.79
CA ALA A 353 -12.61 7.08 7.81
C ALA A 353 -13.72 6.15 7.31
N ASN A 354 -13.84 4.99 7.96
CA ASN A 354 -14.84 3.97 7.67
C ASN A 354 -16.07 4.05 8.64
N ILE A 355 -16.54 5.25 8.91
CA ILE A 355 -17.64 5.52 9.83
C ILE A 355 -18.92 4.80 9.41
N GLY A 356 -19.47 3.98 10.29
CA GLY A 356 -20.77 3.29 10.13
C GLY A 356 -20.73 2.04 9.25
N ASP A 357 -19.64 1.83 8.47
CA ASP A 357 -19.43 0.63 7.66
C ASP A 357 -17.94 0.36 7.52
N PRO A 358 -17.38 -0.68 8.17
CA PRO A 358 -15.96 -0.95 8.14
C PRO A 358 -15.41 -1.33 6.75
N ASP A 359 -16.27 -1.73 5.81
CA ASP A 359 -15.89 -2.06 4.43
C ASP A 359 -15.94 -0.84 3.49
N HIS A 360 -16.34 0.35 3.98
CA HIS A 360 -16.46 1.56 3.17
C HIS A 360 -15.71 2.75 3.78
N TRP A 361 -14.67 3.19 3.08
CA TRP A 361 -13.86 4.36 3.44
C TRP A 361 -14.35 5.61 2.71
N ARG A 362 -14.65 6.65 3.46
CA ARG A 362 -15.20 7.91 2.93
C ARG A 362 -14.41 9.11 3.44
N ALA A 363 -14.48 10.21 2.69
CA ALA A 363 -13.98 11.49 3.13
C ALA A 363 -15.04 12.23 3.94
N TRP A 364 -14.61 12.84 5.04
CA TRP A 364 -15.43 13.53 6.02
C TRP A 364 -14.89 14.90 6.35
N SER A 365 -15.75 15.80 6.81
CA SER A 365 -15.34 17.06 7.42
C SER A 365 -16.13 17.32 8.71
N GLN A 366 -15.46 17.91 9.70
CA GLN A 366 -16.11 18.38 10.93
C GLN A 366 -15.41 19.61 11.47
N PRO A 367 -16.08 20.48 12.23
CA PRO A 367 -15.42 21.49 13.07
C PRO A 367 -14.54 20.82 14.14
N LEU A 368 -13.54 21.53 14.63
CA LEU A 368 -12.68 21.03 15.73
C LEU A 368 -13.37 21.04 17.10
N ASP A 369 -14.61 21.45 17.19
CA ASP A 369 -15.44 21.45 18.41
C ASP A 369 -16.17 20.13 18.69
N ASN A 370 -15.80 19.04 17.99
CA ASN A 370 -16.43 17.71 18.07
C ASN A 370 -17.90 17.65 17.60
N SER A 371 -18.32 18.56 16.73
CA SER A 371 -19.60 18.46 16.03
C SER A 371 -19.63 17.21 15.13
N GLN A 372 -20.85 16.80 14.77
CA GLN A 372 -21.04 15.62 13.93
C GLN A 372 -20.34 15.76 12.57
N PRO A 373 -19.65 14.70 12.09
CA PRO A 373 -18.99 14.69 10.79
C PRO A 373 -20.01 14.75 9.64
N ALA A 374 -19.65 15.49 8.59
CA ALA A 374 -20.40 15.55 7.33
C ALA A 374 -19.57 14.88 6.21
N ALA A 375 -20.22 13.99 5.46
CA ALA A 375 -19.57 13.30 4.34
C ALA A 375 -19.24 14.28 3.20
N LEU A 376 -18.06 14.12 2.61
CA LEU A 376 -17.58 14.87 1.44
C LEU A 376 -17.63 14.01 0.17
N SER A 377 -17.41 12.70 0.29
CA SER A 377 -17.51 11.75 -0.83
C SER A 377 -18.91 11.20 -0.98
N THR A 378 -19.25 10.70 -2.18
CA THR A 378 -20.51 10.00 -2.44
C THR A 378 -20.53 8.60 -1.80
N PRO A 379 -21.70 7.98 -1.59
CA PRO A 379 -21.77 6.66 -0.93
C PRO A 379 -21.10 5.51 -1.69
N ASP A 380 -20.97 5.63 -3.00
CA ASP A 380 -20.36 4.64 -3.90
C ASP A 380 -18.84 4.80 -4.07
N GLU A 381 -18.28 5.87 -3.52
CA GLU A 381 -16.84 6.13 -3.55
C GLU A 381 -16.11 5.57 -2.34
N GLN A 382 -14.92 5.02 -2.59
CA GLN A 382 -13.91 4.72 -1.58
C GLN A 382 -12.85 5.82 -1.61
N VAL A 383 -12.52 6.38 -0.46
CA VAL A 383 -11.51 7.44 -0.33
C VAL A 383 -10.64 7.16 0.89
N MET A 384 -9.37 6.89 0.68
CA MET A 384 -8.40 6.65 1.77
C MET A 384 -7.35 7.76 1.89
N ASP A 385 -7.23 8.65 0.90
CA ASP A 385 -6.29 9.77 0.92
C ASP A 385 -6.95 11.08 0.47
N LEU A 386 -6.55 12.18 1.12
CA LEU A 386 -6.99 13.52 0.77
C LEU A 386 -5.88 14.55 0.98
N THR A 387 -5.92 15.64 0.21
CA THR A 387 -5.01 16.77 0.34
C THR A 387 -5.75 18.10 0.21
N LEU A 388 -5.09 19.18 0.62
CA LEU A 388 -5.59 20.55 0.44
C LEU A 388 -4.76 21.27 -0.62
N ALA A 389 -5.42 22.11 -1.42
CA ALA A 389 -4.78 23.02 -2.35
C ALA A 389 -5.40 24.42 -2.18
N GLY A 390 -4.75 25.28 -1.39
CA GLY A 390 -5.37 26.52 -0.94
C GLY A 390 -6.74 26.25 -0.31
N PRO A 391 -7.84 26.80 -0.86
CA PRO A 391 -9.19 26.59 -0.34
C PRO A 391 -9.86 25.30 -0.88
N ALA A 392 -9.24 24.59 -1.82
CA ALA A 392 -9.81 23.39 -2.41
C ALA A 392 -9.42 22.14 -1.59
N ILE A 393 -10.35 21.18 -1.51
CA ILE A 393 -10.11 19.84 -0.98
C ILE A 393 -10.01 18.91 -2.18
N ALA A 394 -8.98 18.10 -2.24
CA ALA A 394 -8.84 17.08 -3.26
C ALA A 394 -8.67 15.71 -2.60
N MET A 395 -9.26 14.69 -3.20
CA MET A 395 -9.20 13.34 -2.73
C MET A 395 -8.95 12.37 -3.89
N MET A 396 -8.30 11.26 -3.61
CA MET A 396 -8.13 10.17 -4.55
C MET A 396 -9.27 9.18 -4.29
N ALA A 397 -10.25 9.15 -5.22
CA ALA A 397 -11.45 8.32 -5.09
C ALA A 397 -11.37 7.10 -6.01
N THR A 398 -12.00 6.00 -5.59
CA THR A 398 -12.25 4.81 -6.41
C THR A 398 -13.72 4.42 -6.33
N SER A 399 -14.19 3.61 -7.28
CA SER A 399 -15.52 3.00 -7.23
C SER A 399 -15.49 1.57 -7.79
N THR A 400 -16.63 0.92 -7.89
CA THR A 400 -16.73 -0.41 -8.53
C THR A 400 -16.19 -0.41 -9.96
N GLU A 401 -16.38 0.68 -10.72
CA GLU A 401 -16.05 0.77 -12.13
C GLU A 401 -14.83 1.64 -12.45
N GLN A 402 -14.35 2.39 -11.46
CA GLN A 402 -13.30 3.39 -11.67
C GLN A 402 -12.12 3.18 -10.74
N PRO A 403 -10.92 2.94 -11.29
CA PRO A 403 -9.68 3.01 -10.54
C PRO A 403 -9.45 4.39 -9.92
N ALA A 404 -8.42 4.51 -9.08
CA ALA A 404 -8.09 5.74 -8.38
C ALA A 404 -7.98 6.95 -9.35
N HIS A 405 -8.71 8.00 -9.03
CA HIS A 405 -8.75 9.25 -9.80
C HIS A 405 -9.00 10.45 -8.87
N PRO A 406 -8.50 11.63 -9.22
CA PRO A 406 -8.68 12.81 -8.38
C PRO A 406 -10.13 13.33 -8.45
N VAL A 407 -10.66 13.71 -7.30
CA VAL A 407 -11.91 14.45 -7.13
C VAL A 407 -11.60 15.72 -6.37
N VAL A 408 -12.03 16.87 -6.89
CA VAL A 408 -11.74 18.19 -6.33
C VAL A 408 -13.02 18.88 -5.90
N LEU A 409 -13.06 19.32 -4.64
CA LEU A 409 -14.13 20.12 -4.08
C LEU A 409 -13.62 21.54 -3.89
N GLN A 410 -14.20 22.49 -4.62
CA GLN A 410 -13.90 23.93 -4.48
C GLN A 410 -15.18 24.71 -4.24
N SER A 411 -15.30 25.35 -3.09
CA SER A 411 -16.53 25.94 -2.60
C SER A 411 -17.65 24.87 -2.55
N SER A 412 -18.70 25.00 -3.35
CA SER A 412 -19.78 24.00 -3.48
C SER A 412 -19.69 23.18 -4.78
N ALA A 413 -18.68 23.42 -5.61
CA ALA A 413 -18.51 22.74 -6.90
C ALA A 413 -17.64 21.49 -6.73
N ARG A 414 -18.09 20.39 -7.35
CA ARG A 414 -17.37 19.12 -7.46
C ARG A 414 -16.83 18.98 -8.88
N HIS A 415 -15.55 18.74 -9.03
CA HIS A 415 -14.88 18.52 -10.31
C HIS A 415 -14.15 17.19 -10.30
N VAL A 416 -14.29 16.44 -11.40
CA VAL A 416 -13.51 15.23 -11.66
C VAL A 416 -12.63 15.51 -12.89
N PRO A 417 -11.35 15.90 -12.70
CA PRO A 417 -10.49 16.31 -13.81
C PRO A 417 -10.22 15.18 -14.82
N VAL A 418 -10.14 13.95 -14.33
CA VAL A 418 -9.97 12.74 -15.15
C VAL A 418 -10.96 11.70 -14.66
N THR A 419 -11.84 11.25 -15.56
CA THR A 419 -12.73 10.13 -15.31
C THR A 419 -12.15 8.91 -16.04
N PRO A 420 -11.75 7.85 -15.31
CA PRO A 420 -11.32 6.60 -15.94
C PRO A 420 -12.46 6.03 -16.81
N ALA A 421 -12.16 5.73 -18.06
CA ALA A 421 -13.15 5.16 -18.98
C ALA A 421 -13.25 3.64 -18.75
N VAL A 422 -14.47 3.13 -18.64
CA VAL A 422 -14.75 1.69 -18.65
C VAL A 422 -14.44 1.16 -20.06
N PRO A 423 -13.71 0.04 -20.20
CA PRO A 423 -13.43 -0.54 -21.50
C PRO A 423 -14.71 -0.98 -22.23
N ASP A 424 -14.75 -0.75 -23.54
CA ASP A 424 -15.88 -1.14 -24.38
C ASP A 424 -16.18 -2.63 -24.26
N GLY A 425 -17.45 -2.96 -24.05
CA GLY A 425 -17.91 -4.34 -23.94
C GLY A 425 -17.55 -5.06 -22.63
N PHE A 426 -16.99 -4.35 -21.63
CA PHE A 426 -16.82 -4.88 -20.29
C PHE A 426 -17.89 -4.32 -19.35
N THR A 427 -18.48 -5.20 -18.53
CA THR A 427 -19.44 -4.82 -17.49
C THR A 427 -18.89 -5.24 -16.14
N PHE A 428 -18.68 -4.29 -15.27
CA PHE A 428 -18.32 -4.56 -13.89
C PHE A 428 -19.54 -5.06 -13.10
N THR A 429 -19.31 -6.06 -12.25
CA THR A 429 -20.32 -6.54 -11.30
C THR A 429 -19.92 -6.10 -9.90
N PRO A 430 -20.74 -5.29 -9.21
CA PRO A 430 -20.43 -4.90 -7.83
C PRO A 430 -20.24 -6.14 -6.95
N PRO A 431 -19.08 -6.31 -6.29
CA PRO A 431 -18.88 -7.43 -5.39
C PRO A 431 -19.79 -7.27 -4.16
N GLN A 432 -20.32 -8.39 -3.68
CA GLN A 432 -21.14 -8.42 -2.47
C GLN A 432 -20.22 -8.54 -1.24
N VAL A 433 -20.42 -7.68 -0.25
CA VAL A 433 -19.81 -7.89 1.06
C VAL A 433 -20.48 -9.10 1.72
N VAL A 434 -19.69 -10.08 2.11
CA VAL A 434 -20.15 -11.30 2.78
C VAL A 434 -19.42 -11.49 4.10
N HIS A 435 -20.11 -12.12 5.06
CA HIS A 435 -19.59 -12.44 6.38
C HIS A 435 -19.64 -13.95 6.59
N PHE A 436 -18.59 -14.48 7.19
CA PHE A 436 -18.52 -15.88 7.59
C PHE A 436 -17.65 -16.06 8.84
N ARG A 437 -17.79 -17.19 9.50
CA ARG A 437 -17.09 -17.46 10.75
C ARG A 437 -15.83 -18.26 10.52
N SER A 438 -14.71 -17.78 11.08
CA SER A 438 -13.50 -18.56 11.27
C SER A 438 -13.71 -19.68 12.32
N GLU A 439 -12.84 -20.68 12.33
CA GLU A 439 -12.94 -21.84 13.24
C GLU A 439 -12.91 -21.45 14.74
N ASP A 440 -12.28 -20.33 15.07
CA ASP A 440 -12.23 -19.78 16.44
C ASP A 440 -13.32 -18.76 16.73
N GLY A 441 -14.34 -18.65 15.84
CA GLY A 441 -15.53 -17.84 16.03
C GLY A 441 -15.37 -16.37 15.61
N ARG A 442 -14.20 -15.95 15.08
CA ARG A 442 -13.98 -14.59 14.56
C ARG A 442 -14.85 -14.35 13.34
N ASP A 443 -15.47 -13.18 13.27
CA ASP A 443 -16.21 -12.72 12.09
C ASP A 443 -15.24 -12.24 11.02
N ILE A 444 -15.37 -12.76 9.81
CA ILE A 444 -14.48 -12.48 8.69
C ILE A 444 -15.29 -11.88 7.56
N HIS A 445 -14.80 -10.77 7.05
CA HIS A 445 -15.39 -10.06 5.93
C HIS A 445 -14.74 -10.49 4.61
N GLY A 446 -15.49 -10.44 3.53
CA GLY A 446 -14.97 -10.70 2.19
C GLY A 446 -15.81 -10.07 1.12
N GLN A 447 -15.21 -9.84 -0.05
CA GLN A 447 -15.89 -9.35 -1.24
C GLN A 447 -16.10 -10.51 -2.21
N LEU A 448 -17.35 -10.87 -2.44
CA LEU A 448 -17.78 -11.96 -3.31
C LEU A 448 -18.10 -11.42 -4.71
N PHE A 449 -17.26 -11.76 -5.67
CA PHE A 449 -17.47 -11.49 -7.09
C PHE A 449 -18.22 -12.68 -7.68
N GLN A 450 -19.33 -12.42 -8.35
CA GLN A 450 -20.18 -13.46 -8.95
C GLN A 450 -20.14 -13.36 -10.49
N PRO A 451 -20.28 -14.47 -11.19
CA PRO A 451 -20.50 -14.47 -12.64
C PRO A 451 -21.70 -13.60 -13.02
N PRO A 452 -21.73 -13.07 -14.25
CA PRO A 452 -22.88 -12.35 -14.77
C PRO A 452 -24.18 -13.15 -14.63
N ALA A 453 -25.29 -12.47 -14.35
CA ALA A 453 -26.59 -13.11 -14.18
C ALA A 453 -26.96 -13.96 -15.42
N GLY A 454 -27.40 -15.19 -15.18
CA GLY A 454 -27.74 -16.14 -16.25
C GLY A 454 -26.58 -17.02 -16.74
N THR A 455 -25.36 -16.85 -16.24
CA THR A 455 -24.28 -17.78 -16.52
C THR A 455 -24.60 -19.16 -15.96
N PRO A 456 -24.54 -20.25 -16.75
CA PRO A 456 -24.86 -21.59 -16.25
C PRO A 456 -23.85 -22.07 -15.21
N GLY A 457 -24.34 -22.56 -14.09
CA GLY A 457 -23.53 -23.15 -13.00
C GLY A 457 -23.71 -24.66 -12.85
N PRO A 458 -23.07 -25.31 -11.85
CA PRO A 458 -22.28 -24.70 -10.81
C PRO A 458 -20.89 -24.24 -11.31
N HIS A 459 -20.33 -23.22 -10.65
CA HIS A 459 -19.14 -22.50 -11.08
C HIS A 459 -17.87 -22.97 -10.38
N PRO A 460 -16.68 -22.95 -11.02
CA PRO A 460 -15.43 -23.02 -10.31
C PRO A 460 -15.27 -21.78 -9.40
N ALA A 461 -14.53 -21.91 -8.30
CA ALA A 461 -14.37 -20.82 -7.36
C ALA A 461 -12.91 -20.57 -7.00
N LEU A 462 -12.61 -19.35 -6.62
CA LEU A 462 -11.28 -18.91 -6.20
C LEU A 462 -11.36 -18.12 -4.89
N VAL A 463 -10.43 -18.37 -3.98
CA VAL A 463 -10.13 -17.45 -2.88
C VAL A 463 -8.99 -16.56 -3.35
N PHE A 464 -9.18 -15.24 -3.31
CA PHE A 464 -8.13 -14.26 -3.47
C PHE A 464 -7.64 -13.81 -2.08
N VAL A 465 -6.32 -13.82 -1.87
CA VAL A 465 -5.68 -13.47 -0.61
C VAL A 465 -4.71 -12.31 -0.85
N HIS A 466 -4.96 -11.17 -0.19
CA HIS A 466 -4.08 -10.01 -0.32
C HIS A 466 -2.75 -10.19 0.42
N GLY A 467 -1.75 -9.38 0.05
CA GLY A 467 -0.49 -9.25 0.76
C GLY A 467 -0.51 -8.17 1.85
N GLY A 468 0.61 -7.89 2.40
CA GLY A 468 0.79 -6.83 3.38
C GLY A 468 1.40 -7.30 4.70
N PRO A 469 0.70 -7.82 5.71
CA PRO A 469 -0.72 -8.19 5.81
C PRO A 469 -1.67 -7.04 6.18
N HIS A 470 -1.15 -5.89 6.65
CA HIS A 470 -1.95 -4.75 7.13
C HIS A 470 -2.60 -4.00 5.96
N ARG A 471 -3.56 -4.64 5.31
CA ARG A 471 -4.32 -4.16 4.15
C ARG A 471 -5.80 -4.49 4.33
N GLN A 472 -6.63 -3.88 3.49
CA GLN A 472 -8.04 -4.21 3.35
C GLN A 472 -8.43 -4.24 1.88
N MET A 473 -9.13 -5.28 1.45
CA MET A 473 -9.80 -5.32 0.16
C MET A 473 -11.17 -4.66 0.29
N LEU A 474 -11.52 -3.85 -0.69
CA LEU A 474 -12.72 -3.02 -0.69
C LEU A 474 -13.71 -3.51 -1.75
N PRO A 475 -15.02 -3.23 -1.63
CA PRO A 475 -16.01 -3.60 -2.64
C PRO A 475 -15.95 -2.68 -3.89
N ALA A 476 -14.77 -2.19 -4.21
CA ALA A 476 -14.43 -1.29 -5.30
C ALA A 476 -12.98 -1.51 -5.73
N PHE A 477 -12.52 -0.80 -6.77
CA PHE A 477 -11.11 -0.71 -7.05
C PHE A 477 -10.35 -0.25 -5.79
N ASN A 478 -9.20 -0.87 -5.53
CA ASN A 478 -8.38 -0.48 -4.39
C ASN A 478 -7.55 0.77 -4.72
N PRO A 479 -7.36 1.71 -3.78
CA PRO A 479 -6.49 2.87 -3.99
C PRO A 479 -5.02 2.53 -4.27
N MET A 480 -4.55 1.35 -3.87
CA MET A 480 -3.19 0.88 -4.15
C MET A 480 -3.13 0.20 -5.53
N GLY A 481 -2.15 0.57 -6.34
CA GLY A 481 -2.00 0.10 -7.72
C GLY A 481 -1.94 -1.42 -7.87
N TYR A 482 -1.21 -2.10 -6.98
CA TYR A 482 -1.15 -3.57 -6.94
C TYR A 482 -2.55 -4.20 -6.82
N TYR A 483 -3.33 -3.76 -5.83
CA TYR A 483 -4.66 -4.31 -5.56
C TYR A 483 -5.74 -3.74 -6.48
N SER A 484 -5.50 -2.60 -7.12
CA SER A 484 -6.29 -2.13 -8.25
C SER A 484 -6.21 -3.12 -9.42
N ASN A 485 -5.01 -3.62 -9.75
CA ASN A 485 -4.80 -4.66 -10.75
C ASN A 485 -5.43 -5.99 -10.32
N ALA A 486 -5.30 -6.38 -9.05
CA ALA A 486 -5.93 -7.60 -8.51
C ALA A 486 -7.46 -7.53 -8.53
N TYR A 487 -8.05 -6.37 -8.25
CA TYR A 487 -9.49 -6.15 -8.39
C TYR A 487 -9.94 -6.32 -9.85
N ALA A 488 -9.19 -5.73 -10.80
CA ALA A 488 -9.45 -5.91 -12.23
C ALA A 488 -9.38 -7.39 -12.65
N MET A 489 -8.39 -8.14 -12.14
CA MET A 489 -8.29 -9.59 -12.39
C MET A 489 -9.46 -10.36 -11.77
N ASN A 490 -9.90 -10.05 -10.55
CA ASN A 490 -11.05 -10.69 -9.92
C ASN A 490 -12.35 -10.41 -10.68
N GLN A 491 -12.55 -9.18 -11.18
CA GLN A 491 -13.67 -8.83 -12.06
C GLN A 491 -13.61 -9.60 -13.39
N PHE A 492 -12.41 -9.71 -13.99
CA PHE A 492 -12.19 -10.46 -15.19
C PHE A 492 -12.51 -11.96 -15.00
N LEU A 493 -12.00 -12.59 -13.93
CA LEU A 493 -12.28 -13.99 -13.58
C LEU A 493 -13.79 -14.22 -13.38
N ALA A 494 -14.46 -13.30 -12.67
CA ALA A 494 -15.91 -13.39 -12.50
C ALA A 494 -16.64 -13.33 -13.86
N SER A 495 -16.21 -12.44 -14.77
CA SER A 495 -16.76 -12.35 -16.13
C SER A 495 -16.53 -13.62 -16.96
N ARG A 496 -15.56 -14.45 -16.59
CA ARG A 496 -15.23 -15.76 -17.16
C ARG A 496 -15.99 -16.93 -16.51
N GLY A 497 -16.86 -16.65 -15.55
CA GLY A 497 -17.68 -17.65 -14.90
C GLY A 497 -17.14 -18.19 -13.57
N TYR A 498 -16.09 -17.59 -13.00
CA TYR A 498 -15.62 -17.93 -11.67
C TYR A 498 -16.43 -17.22 -10.57
N VAL A 499 -16.66 -17.88 -9.46
CA VAL A 499 -17.01 -17.21 -8.19
C VAL A 499 -15.71 -16.88 -7.49
N VAL A 500 -15.42 -15.59 -7.23
CA VAL A 500 -14.18 -15.19 -6.56
C VAL A 500 -14.51 -14.55 -5.21
N LEU A 501 -13.85 -14.99 -4.14
CA LEU A 501 -13.96 -14.42 -2.80
C LEU A 501 -12.63 -13.78 -2.39
N ALA A 502 -12.58 -12.45 -2.40
CA ALA A 502 -11.47 -11.71 -1.80
C ALA A 502 -11.68 -11.64 -0.29
N VAL A 503 -10.79 -12.25 0.50
CA VAL A 503 -10.94 -12.36 1.95
C VAL A 503 -10.14 -11.30 2.69
N ASN A 504 -10.79 -10.60 3.64
CA ASN A 504 -10.14 -9.76 4.64
C ASN A 504 -9.87 -10.59 5.89
N TYR A 505 -8.71 -11.21 5.95
CA TYR A 505 -8.28 -12.05 7.06
C TYR A 505 -7.74 -11.20 8.22
N ARG A 506 -7.73 -11.77 9.45
CA ARG A 506 -7.10 -11.11 10.62
C ARG A 506 -5.68 -10.68 10.29
N SER A 507 -5.13 -9.73 11.00
CA SER A 507 -3.96 -8.91 10.69
C SER A 507 -4.19 -7.80 9.66
N GLY A 508 -5.32 -7.79 8.94
CA GLY A 508 -5.74 -6.67 8.10
C GLY A 508 -6.18 -5.43 8.90
N THR A 509 -6.35 -4.31 8.20
CA THR A 509 -6.79 -3.02 8.74
C THR A 509 -8.29 -2.79 8.52
N GLY A 510 -8.86 -1.78 9.17
CA GLY A 510 -10.26 -1.37 9.00
C GLY A 510 -11.24 -2.00 9.98
N TYR A 511 -10.81 -2.98 10.78
CA TYR A 511 -11.67 -3.74 11.70
C TYR A 511 -11.22 -3.66 13.17
N GLY A 512 -10.43 -2.65 13.49
CA GLY A 512 -9.93 -2.39 14.84
C GLY A 512 -8.64 -3.15 15.20
N VAL A 513 -8.03 -2.71 16.30
CA VAL A 513 -6.73 -3.19 16.77
C VAL A 513 -6.73 -4.68 17.09
N ASP A 514 -7.82 -5.20 17.67
CA ASP A 514 -7.93 -6.63 18.03
C ASP A 514 -7.97 -7.55 16.80
N PHE A 515 -8.42 -7.03 15.67
CA PHE A 515 -8.38 -7.75 14.40
C PHE A 515 -6.97 -7.68 13.80
N ARG A 516 -6.38 -6.49 13.75
CA ARG A 516 -5.05 -6.27 13.18
C ARG A 516 -3.93 -6.94 13.98
N THR A 517 -4.03 -6.97 15.31
CA THR A 517 -3.02 -7.55 16.21
C THR A 517 -3.48 -8.87 16.84
N ALA A 518 -4.30 -9.62 16.13
CA ALA A 518 -4.84 -10.89 16.63
C ALA A 518 -3.72 -11.85 17.08
N PRO A 519 -3.96 -12.67 18.12
CA PRO A 519 -2.95 -13.61 18.60
C PRO A 519 -2.54 -14.64 17.54
N GLY A 520 -1.23 -14.94 17.48
CA GLY A 520 -0.69 -16.02 16.66
C GLY A 520 -0.59 -15.67 15.16
N ILE A 521 -0.64 -14.39 14.78
CA ILE A 521 -0.43 -13.96 13.39
C ILE A 521 1.01 -14.19 12.94
N GLY A 522 1.18 -14.39 11.64
CA GLY A 522 2.48 -14.51 10.98
C GLY A 522 3.36 -15.58 11.61
N ARG A 523 4.60 -15.24 11.90
CA ARG A 523 5.61 -16.10 12.51
C ARG A 523 5.21 -16.68 13.88
N ALA A 524 4.23 -16.06 14.55
CA ALA A 524 3.75 -16.50 15.85
C ALA A 524 2.71 -17.65 15.78
N GLY A 525 2.37 -18.16 14.59
CA GLY A 525 1.44 -19.30 14.47
C GLY A 525 0.56 -19.31 13.24
N ALA A 526 0.71 -18.35 12.31
CA ALA A 526 -0.05 -18.30 11.06
C ALA A 526 -1.58 -18.33 11.26
N SER A 527 -2.10 -17.62 12.28
CA SER A 527 -3.52 -17.67 12.62
C SER A 527 -4.44 -17.09 11.54
N GLU A 528 -3.92 -16.27 10.64
CA GLU A 528 -4.59 -15.77 9.43
C GLU A 528 -5.07 -16.91 8.53
N TYR A 529 -4.33 -18.01 8.51
CA TYR A 529 -4.70 -19.17 7.71
C TYR A 529 -6.06 -19.77 8.11
N LYS A 530 -6.48 -19.63 9.37
CA LYS A 530 -7.81 -20.06 9.83
C LYS A 530 -8.92 -19.35 9.04
N ASP A 531 -8.73 -18.07 8.74
CA ASP A 531 -9.68 -17.24 8.02
C ASP A 531 -9.70 -17.58 6.53
N VAL A 532 -8.52 -17.84 5.94
CA VAL A 532 -8.39 -18.31 4.55
C VAL A 532 -9.04 -19.67 4.35
N ARG A 533 -8.82 -20.60 5.29
CA ARG A 533 -9.50 -21.90 5.29
C ARG A 533 -11.01 -21.75 5.42
N ALA A 534 -11.48 -20.86 6.29
CA ALA A 534 -12.90 -20.57 6.45
C ALA A 534 -13.52 -20.00 5.17
N ALA A 535 -12.80 -19.15 4.42
CA ALA A 535 -13.22 -18.65 3.11
C ALA A 535 -13.42 -19.80 2.09
N GLY A 536 -12.48 -20.72 2.02
CA GLY A 536 -12.60 -21.91 1.18
C GLY A 536 -13.81 -22.80 1.58
N LEU A 537 -14.03 -22.98 2.89
CA LEU A 537 -15.20 -23.72 3.40
C LEU A 537 -16.51 -23.00 3.12
N PHE A 538 -16.54 -21.68 3.21
CA PHE A 538 -17.70 -20.86 2.83
C PHE A 538 -18.04 -21.07 1.34
N LEU A 539 -17.05 -20.99 0.44
CA LEU A 539 -17.26 -21.27 -0.97
C LEU A 539 -17.76 -22.70 -1.21
N ARG A 540 -17.18 -23.70 -0.54
CA ARG A 540 -17.59 -25.10 -0.66
C ARG A 540 -19.03 -25.35 -0.20
N SER A 541 -19.56 -24.56 0.72
CA SER A 541 -20.94 -24.69 1.21
C SER A 541 -22.00 -24.11 0.27
N ARG A 542 -21.61 -23.37 -0.75
CA ARG A 542 -22.51 -22.70 -1.68
C ARG A 542 -23.00 -23.66 -2.75
N SER A 543 -24.28 -23.58 -3.09
CA SER A 543 -24.89 -24.42 -4.15
C SER A 543 -24.51 -24.01 -5.56
N ASP A 544 -24.03 -22.76 -5.77
CA ASP A 544 -23.58 -22.23 -7.04
C ASP A 544 -22.09 -22.52 -7.32
N VAL A 545 -21.35 -23.10 -6.35
CA VAL A 545 -19.94 -23.50 -6.48
C VAL A 545 -19.82 -25.00 -6.83
N ALA A 546 -19.02 -25.30 -7.85
CA ALA A 546 -18.78 -26.68 -8.28
C ALA A 546 -17.96 -27.46 -7.22
N PRO A 547 -18.44 -28.64 -6.77
CA PRO A 547 -17.71 -29.47 -5.83
C PRO A 547 -16.32 -29.84 -6.33
N GLY A 548 -15.28 -29.67 -5.47
CA GLY A 548 -13.90 -30.00 -5.80
C GLY A 548 -13.23 -29.08 -6.84
N LYS A 549 -13.81 -27.91 -7.13
CA LYS A 549 -13.27 -26.92 -8.06
C LYS A 549 -13.02 -25.56 -7.37
N ILE A 550 -12.29 -25.61 -6.24
CA ILE A 550 -11.89 -24.42 -5.48
C ILE A 550 -10.38 -24.28 -5.59
N GLY A 551 -9.93 -23.16 -6.16
CA GLY A 551 -8.54 -22.74 -6.20
C GLY A 551 -8.26 -21.56 -5.28
N ILE A 552 -7.01 -21.12 -5.25
CA ILE A 552 -6.56 -19.97 -4.45
C ILE A 552 -5.49 -19.19 -5.21
N TRP A 553 -5.46 -17.86 -5.07
CA TRP A 553 -4.37 -17.06 -5.58
C TRP A 553 -4.10 -15.82 -4.73
N GLY A 554 -2.86 -15.37 -4.75
CA GLY A 554 -2.45 -14.17 -4.05
C GLY A 554 -0.97 -13.88 -4.17
N GLY A 555 -0.55 -12.70 -3.72
CA GLY A 555 0.85 -12.28 -3.79
C GLY A 555 1.41 -11.83 -2.44
N SER A 556 2.74 -11.94 -2.27
CA SER A 556 3.44 -11.54 -1.04
C SER A 556 2.95 -12.35 0.17
N TRP A 557 2.45 -11.70 1.20
CA TRP A 557 1.75 -12.39 2.30
C TRP A 557 0.57 -13.23 1.82
N GLY A 558 -0.11 -12.80 0.74
CA GLY A 558 -1.15 -13.59 0.08
C GLY A 558 -0.58 -14.83 -0.64
N GLY A 559 0.62 -14.75 -1.22
CA GLY A 559 1.36 -15.88 -1.74
C GLY A 559 1.75 -16.88 -0.63
N TYR A 560 2.26 -16.37 0.49
CA TYR A 560 2.50 -17.15 1.70
C TYR A 560 1.26 -17.92 2.16
N LEU A 561 0.10 -17.25 2.26
CA LEU A 561 -1.14 -17.89 2.67
C LEU A 561 -1.69 -18.85 1.59
N THR A 562 -1.44 -18.57 0.31
CA THR A 562 -1.71 -19.49 -0.81
C THR A 562 -0.90 -20.77 -0.67
N ALA A 563 0.41 -20.66 -0.43
CA ALA A 563 1.29 -21.81 -0.21
C ALA A 563 0.87 -22.61 1.05
N LEU A 564 0.52 -21.94 2.15
CA LEU A 564 -0.03 -22.60 3.35
C LEU A 564 -1.32 -23.39 3.04
N ALA A 565 -2.22 -22.81 2.23
CA ALA A 565 -3.47 -23.44 1.85
C ALA A 565 -3.23 -24.73 1.05
N LEU A 566 -2.31 -24.67 0.09
CA LEU A 566 -1.95 -25.84 -0.72
C LEU A 566 -1.21 -26.91 0.10
N ALA A 567 -0.35 -26.49 1.04
CA ALA A 567 0.35 -27.43 1.91
C ALA A 567 -0.55 -28.11 2.94
N ARG A 568 -1.49 -27.37 3.55
CA ARG A 568 -2.31 -27.88 4.66
C ARG A 568 -3.64 -28.47 4.24
N ASN A 569 -4.24 -27.96 3.16
CA ASN A 569 -5.58 -28.35 2.72
C ASN A 569 -5.67 -28.52 1.19
N SER A 570 -4.81 -29.37 0.60
CA SER A 570 -4.91 -29.76 -0.82
C SER A 570 -6.24 -30.45 -1.17
N ASP A 571 -6.97 -30.95 -0.17
CA ASP A 571 -8.32 -31.50 -0.33
C ASP A 571 -9.41 -30.43 -0.52
N LEU A 572 -9.14 -29.20 -0.11
CA LEU A 572 -10.02 -28.05 -0.26
C LEU A 572 -9.59 -27.18 -1.44
N PHE A 573 -8.30 -26.87 -1.52
CA PHE A 573 -7.70 -26.02 -2.56
C PHE A 573 -6.98 -26.89 -3.58
N VAL A 574 -7.61 -27.16 -4.72
CA VAL A 574 -7.13 -28.14 -5.70
C VAL A 574 -6.05 -27.59 -6.64
N ALA A 575 -5.85 -26.27 -6.68
CA ALA A 575 -4.77 -25.60 -7.39
C ALA A 575 -4.56 -24.20 -6.82
N GLY A 576 -3.37 -23.61 -7.01
CA GLY A 576 -3.11 -22.22 -6.62
C GLY A 576 -2.11 -21.49 -7.49
N ALA A 577 -2.20 -20.16 -7.51
CA ALA A 577 -1.19 -19.29 -8.11
C ALA A 577 -0.58 -18.38 -7.04
N ASP A 578 0.70 -18.52 -6.85
CA ASP A 578 1.52 -17.90 -5.82
C ASP A 578 2.44 -16.87 -6.48
N PHE A 579 2.18 -15.59 -6.19
CA PHE A 579 3.02 -14.48 -6.63
C PHE A 579 3.98 -14.12 -5.50
N HIS A 580 5.26 -14.32 -5.71
CA HIS A 580 6.34 -13.90 -4.79
C HIS A 580 6.00 -14.11 -3.30
N GLY A 581 5.53 -15.32 -2.94
CA GLY A 581 5.17 -15.67 -1.57
C GLY A 581 6.38 -15.96 -0.69
N VAL A 582 6.21 -15.80 0.63
CA VAL A 582 7.20 -16.24 1.64
C VAL A 582 6.96 -17.70 1.97
N HIS A 583 7.97 -18.55 1.84
CA HIS A 583 7.83 -19.99 2.04
C HIS A 583 8.55 -20.52 3.28
N ASP A 584 9.59 -19.82 3.72
CA ASP A 584 10.27 -20.03 5.01
C ASP A 584 10.16 -18.77 5.86
N MET A 585 9.49 -18.88 7.00
CA MET A 585 9.26 -17.77 7.94
C MET A 585 10.34 -17.67 9.02
N THR A 586 11.38 -18.54 8.98
CA THR A 586 12.43 -18.55 9.99
C THR A 586 13.34 -17.32 9.88
N GLU A 587 13.57 -16.66 11.02
CA GLU A 587 14.51 -15.54 11.09
C GLU A 587 15.93 -16.05 11.39
N PRO A 588 16.94 -15.49 10.72
CA PRO A 588 18.33 -15.85 10.99
C PRO A 588 18.83 -15.31 12.33
N ASP A 589 18.35 -14.16 12.76
CA ASP A 589 18.81 -13.48 13.97
C ASP A 589 17.72 -13.37 15.05
N HIS A 590 18.00 -13.98 16.19
CA HIS A 590 17.22 -13.90 17.41
C HIS A 590 18.06 -13.27 18.54
N SER A 591 18.93 -12.32 18.20
CA SER A 591 19.75 -11.61 19.19
C SER A 591 18.86 -10.97 20.27
N GLY A 592 19.34 -11.00 21.51
CA GLY A 592 18.60 -10.46 22.65
C GLY A 592 17.58 -11.40 23.30
N LEU A 593 17.25 -12.56 22.72
CA LEU A 593 16.44 -13.60 23.38
C LEU A 593 17.31 -14.58 24.19
N SER A 594 16.73 -15.14 25.25
CA SER A 594 17.34 -16.29 25.96
C SER A 594 17.36 -17.53 25.07
N PRO A 595 18.17 -18.56 25.38
CA PRO A 595 18.21 -19.81 24.60
C PRO A 595 16.83 -20.48 24.45
N GLU A 596 16.03 -20.49 25.52
CA GLU A 596 14.69 -21.09 25.51
C GLU A 596 13.70 -20.25 24.68
N GLU A 597 13.80 -18.92 24.72
CA GLU A 597 12.99 -18.01 23.90
C GLU A 597 13.36 -18.16 22.42
N LYS A 598 14.66 -18.24 22.09
CA LYS A 598 15.14 -18.48 20.73
C LYS A 598 14.59 -19.79 20.16
N GLN A 599 14.62 -20.87 20.95
CA GLN A 599 14.10 -22.15 20.49
C GLN A 599 12.59 -22.08 20.25
N ARG A 600 11.82 -21.46 21.17
CA ARG A 600 10.37 -21.26 20.98
C ARG A 600 10.04 -20.41 19.74
N ALA A 601 10.80 -19.34 19.50
CA ALA A 601 10.64 -18.50 18.31
C ALA A 601 10.88 -19.31 17.03
N LYS A 602 12.02 -20.00 16.93
CA LYS A 602 12.36 -20.85 15.78
C LYS A 602 11.31 -21.95 15.53
N ASP A 603 10.85 -22.63 16.60
CA ASP A 603 9.82 -23.65 16.47
C ASP A 603 8.48 -23.08 15.99
N SER A 604 8.13 -21.84 16.41
CA SER A 604 6.92 -21.15 15.97
C SER A 604 7.01 -20.72 14.52
N GLU A 605 8.11 -20.09 14.13
CA GLU A 605 8.39 -19.62 12.78
C GLU A 605 8.40 -20.78 11.78
N TRP A 606 9.11 -21.88 12.13
CA TRP A 606 9.09 -23.10 11.31
C TRP A 606 7.67 -23.63 11.11
N ARG A 607 6.90 -23.80 12.20
CA ARG A 607 5.50 -24.26 12.10
C ARG A 607 4.57 -23.30 11.36
N SER A 608 4.95 -22.04 11.24
CA SER A 608 4.24 -21.03 10.44
C SER A 608 4.62 -21.06 8.96
N SER A 609 5.68 -21.77 8.60
CA SER A 609 6.21 -21.83 7.23
C SER A 609 5.43 -22.81 6.36
N PRO A 610 5.05 -22.49 5.13
CA PRO A 610 4.48 -23.44 4.16
C PRO A 610 5.31 -24.70 3.97
N ILE A 611 6.64 -24.55 3.91
CA ILE A 611 7.58 -25.68 3.72
C ILE A 611 7.58 -26.67 4.87
N ALA A 612 7.16 -26.29 6.08
CA ALA A 612 7.03 -27.22 7.20
C ALA A 612 5.96 -28.28 6.96
N ASP A 613 4.91 -27.94 6.21
CA ASP A 613 3.79 -28.83 5.89
C ASP A 613 3.88 -29.44 4.48
N ILE A 614 5.02 -29.31 3.79
CA ILE A 614 5.25 -29.75 2.41
C ILE A 614 4.96 -31.26 2.20
N ALA A 615 5.07 -32.08 3.25
CA ALA A 615 4.76 -33.52 3.17
C ALA A 615 3.27 -33.81 2.88
N HIS A 616 2.39 -32.87 3.18
CA HIS A 616 0.95 -32.97 2.94
C HIS A 616 0.52 -32.31 1.62
N TRP A 617 1.38 -31.53 0.99
CA TRP A 617 1.11 -30.82 -0.26
C TRP A 617 0.90 -31.81 -1.41
N ARG A 618 -0.18 -31.59 -2.21
CA ARG A 618 -0.52 -32.43 -3.38
C ARG A 618 -1.00 -31.61 -4.58
N SER A 619 -1.54 -30.43 -4.34
CA SER A 619 -2.14 -29.59 -5.36
C SER A 619 -1.08 -28.96 -6.26
N PRO A 620 -1.30 -28.85 -7.57
CA PRO A 620 -0.41 -28.11 -8.46
C PRO A 620 -0.39 -26.62 -8.11
N VAL A 621 0.77 -25.99 -8.32
CA VAL A 621 0.96 -24.57 -8.06
C VAL A 621 1.66 -23.87 -9.22
N LEU A 622 1.25 -22.64 -9.50
CA LEU A 622 1.95 -21.71 -10.41
C LEU A 622 2.74 -20.73 -9.53
N LEU A 623 4.04 -20.61 -9.77
CA LEU A 623 4.95 -19.67 -9.09
C LEU A 623 5.29 -18.53 -10.04
N ILE A 624 5.09 -17.27 -9.62
CA ILE A 624 5.42 -16.08 -10.40
C ILE A 624 6.21 -15.11 -9.53
N HIS A 625 7.40 -14.66 -10.00
CA HIS A 625 8.26 -13.79 -9.19
C HIS A 625 9.11 -12.85 -10.05
N GLY A 626 9.32 -11.61 -9.62
CA GLY A 626 10.36 -10.71 -10.15
C GLY A 626 11.72 -11.05 -9.53
N ASP A 627 12.78 -11.16 -10.32
CA ASP A 627 14.08 -11.60 -9.79
C ASP A 627 14.86 -10.49 -9.08
N ASP A 628 14.37 -9.26 -9.11
CA ASP A 628 14.95 -8.09 -8.44
C ASP A 628 14.07 -7.61 -7.25
N ASP A 629 13.35 -8.54 -6.64
CA ASP A 629 12.46 -8.29 -5.50
C ASP A 629 13.25 -8.16 -4.19
N PHE A 630 13.17 -6.98 -3.54
CA PHE A 630 13.79 -6.71 -2.23
C PHE A 630 12.88 -6.99 -1.04
N ASN A 631 11.57 -7.11 -1.27
CA ASN A 631 10.61 -7.33 -0.20
C ASN A 631 10.52 -8.81 0.18
N VAL A 632 10.41 -9.65 -0.85
CA VAL A 632 10.48 -11.10 -0.72
C VAL A 632 11.56 -11.60 -1.67
N GLU A 633 12.69 -12.02 -1.12
CA GLU A 633 13.82 -12.46 -1.93
C GLU A 633 13.42 -13.62 -2.86
N PHE A 634 13.88 -13.57 -4.11
CA PHE A 634 13.60 -14.59 -5.13
C PHE A 634 13.95 -16.01 -4.69
N ASP A 635 14.91 -16.14 -3.77
CA ASP A 635 15.32 -17.41 -3.16
C ASP A 635 14.19 -18.15 -2.44
N GLN A 636 13.13 -17.45 -2.01
CA GLN A 636 11.93 -18.07 -1.44
C GLN A 636 11.22 -18.97 -2.47
N SER A 637 11.07 -18.52 -3.70
CA SER A 637 10.50 -19.33 -4.80
C SER A 637 11.44 -20.46 -5.23
N VAL A 638 12.75 -20.21 -5.28
CA VAL A 638 13.76 -21.24 -5.59
C VAL A 638 13.74 -22.36 -4.55
N LEU A 639 13.63 -22.02 -3.26
CA LEU A 639 13.52 -22.98 -2.17
C LEU A 639 12.27 -23.87 -2.32
N LEU A 640 11.11 -23.25 -2.52
CA LEU A 640 9.86 -23.98 -2.68
C LEU A 640 9.91 -24.89 -3.91
N ALA A 641 10.33 -24.38 -5.09
CA ALA A 641 10.43 -25.16 -6.33
C ALA A 641 11.30 -26.44 -6.15
N ARG A 642 12.45 -26.30 -5.49
CA ARG A 642 13.30 -27.45 -5.15
C ARG A 642 12.58 -28.50 -4.33
N MET A 643 11.85 -28.10 -3.29
CA MET A 643 11.11 -28.99 -2.42
C MET A 643 9.92 -29.65 -3.12
N LEU A 644 9.26 -28.96 -4.06
CA LEU A 644 8.20 -29.52 -4.91
C LEU A 644 8.75 -30.60 -5.84
N VAL A 645 9.93 -30.36 -6.49
CA VAL A 645 10.63 -31.35 -7.33
C VAL A 645 10.94 -32.62 -6.53
N GLU A 646 11.54 -32.47 -5.35
CA GLU A 646 11.91 -33.61 -4.50
C GLU A 646 10.71 -34.50 -4.13
N ARG A 647 9.50 -33.96 -4.14
CA ARG A 647 8.25 -34.65 -3.79
C ARG A 647 7.37 -35.02 -4.97
N ASN A 648 7.84 -34.73 -6.20
CA ASN A 648 7.07 -34.93 -7.43
C ASN A 648 5.70 -34.22 -7.42
N ILE A 649 5.63 -33.02 -6.81
CA ILE A 649 4.45 -32.17 -6.84
C ILE A 649 4.49 -31.34 -8.11
N PRO A 650 3.44 -31.35 -8.94
CA PRO A 650 3.41 -30.58 -10.18
C PRO A 650 3.43 -29.07 -9.90
N PHE A 651 4.29 -28.33 -10.60
CA PHE A 651 4.27 -26.86 -10.58
C PHE A 651 4.66 -26.31 -11.95
N GLU A 652 4.32 -25.05 -12.16
CA GLU A 652 4.80 -24.20 -13.26
C GLU A 652 5.48 -22.98 -12.63
N ASP A 653 6.55 -22.47 -13.23
CA ASP A 653 7.29 -21.32 -12.70
C ASP A 653 7.62 -20.30 -13.80
N HIS A 654 7.51 -19.02 -13.44
CA HIS A 654 7.83 -17.90 -14.31
C HIS A 654 8.53 -16.80 -13.52
N ALA A 655 9.66 -16.33 -14.04
CA ALA A 655 10.41 -15.21 -13.50
C ALA A 655 10.36 -14.02 -14.46
N PHE A 656 10.29 -12.81 -13.90
CA PHE A 656 10.39 -11.55 -14.63
C PHE A 656 11.72 -10.88 -14.34
N PRO A 657 12.68 -10.86 -15.29
CA PRO A 657 13.98 -10.24 -15.08
C PRO A 657 13.85 -8.73 -14.86
N GLY A 658 14.47 -8.24 -13.77
CA GLY A 658 14.50 -6.83 -13.41
C GLY A 658 13.20 -6.27 -12.84
N GLU A 659 12.16 -7.09 -12.63
CA GLU A 659 10.94 -6.69 -11.97
C GLU A 659 11.05 -6.79 -10.45
N ARG A 660 10.38 -5.84 -9.77
CA ARG A 660 10.27 -5.71 -8.32
C ARG A 660 9.09 -6.50 -7.75
N HIS A 661 8.87 -6.35 -6.44
CA HIS A 661 7.74 -6.93 -5.72
C HIS A 661 6.39 -6.53 -6.33
N ALA A 662 6.16 -5.25 -6.60
CA ALA A 662 5.07 -4.77 -7.43
C ALA A 662 5.59 -4.55 -8.85
N PHE A 663 5.19 -5.40 -9.81
CA PHE A 663 5.67 -5.27 -11.18
C PHE A 663 5.43 -3.86 -11.73
N LEU A 664 6.47 -3.28 -12.28
CA LEU A 664 6.48 -1.90 -12.74
C LEU A 664 5.81 -1.75 -14.10
N ARG A 665 5.87 -2.80 -14.94
CA ARG A 665 5.33 -2.77 -16.31
C ARG A 665 3.95 -3.41 -16.37
N THR A 666 3.02 -2.75 -17.01
CA THR A 666 1.64 -3.26 -17.21
C THR A 666 1.63 -4.53 -18.07
N GLN A 667 2.55 -4.64 -19.04
CA GLN A 667 2.65 -5.85 -19.84
C GLN A 667 3.07 -7.09 -19.03
N ASP A 668 3.89 -6.92 -17.97
CA ASP A 668 4.32 -8.03 -17.13
C ASP A 668 3.18 -8.45 -16.18
N TRP A 669 2.38 -7.51 -15.70
CA TRP A 669 1.09 -7.82 -15.05
C TRP A 669 0.14 -8.59 -15.96
N LEU A 670 -0.02 -8.14 -17.21
CA LEU A 670 -0.87 -8.83 -18.20
C LEU A 670 -0.39 -10.26 -18.43
N GLN A 671 0.90 -10.45 -18.62
CA GLN A 671 1.47 -11.77 -18.87
C GLN A 671 1.32 -12.70 -17.65
N ALA A 672 1.58 -12.20 -16.45
CA ALA A 672 1.40 -12.93 -15.19
C ALA A 672 -0.06 -13.38 -15.01
N TYR A 673 -0.99 -12.51 -15.28
CA TYR A 673 -2.42 -12.82 -15.16
C TYR A 673 -2.91 -13.77 -16.26
N LEU A 674 -2.37 -13.71 -17.46
CA LEU A 674 -2.66 -14.69 -18.51
C LEU A 674 -2.13 -16.09 -18.16
N TRP A 675 -0.93 -16.20 -17.61
CA TRP A 675 -0.42 -17.48 -17.08
C TRP A 675 -1.31 -17.99 -15.95
N THR A 676 -1.71 -17.12 -15.04
CA THR A 676 -2.62 -17.47 -13.93
C THR A 676 -3.96 -17.98 -14.45
N LEU A 677 -4.58 -17.28 -15.42
CA LEU A 677 -5.83 -17.71 -16.04
C LEU A 677 -5.70 -19.10 -16.70
N HIS A 678 -4.69 -19.28 -17.55
CA HIS A 678 -4.49 -20.54 -18.29
C HIS A 678 -4.22 -21.71 -17.32
N PHE A 679 -3.41 -21.48 -16.28
CA PHE A 679 -3.13 -22.48 -15.26
C PHE A 679 -4.40 -22.87 -14.51
N LEU A 680 -5.15 -21.89 -14.00
CA LEU A 680 -6.38 -22.15 -13.25
C LEU A 680 -7.48 -22.77 -14.11
N ASP A 681 -7.67 -22.34 -15.37
CA ASP A 681 -8.60 -22.95 -16.30
C ASP A 681 -8.28 -24.45 -16.52
N ALA A 682 -7.00 -24.76 -16.71
CA ALA A 682 -6.53 -26.14 -16.92
C ALA A 682 -6.70 -27.01 -15.66
N LYS A 683 -6.43 -26.49 -14.46
CA LYS A 683 -6.45 -27.26 -13.19
C LYS A 683 -7.86 -27.36 -12.59
N LEU A 684 -8.74 -26.38 -12.86
CA LEU A 684 -10.13 -26.40 -12.41
C LEU A 684 -11.10 -26.91 -13.50
N ASP A 685 -10.56 -27.37 -14.63
CA ASP A 685 -11.31 -27.95 -15.75
C ASP A 685 -12.44 -27.01 -16.21
N VAL A 686 -12.05 -25.77 -16.49
CA VAL A 686 -12.93 -24.73 -17.05
C VAL A 686 -12.86 -24.77 -18.57
N GLN A 687 -13.98 -25.01 -19.21
CA GLN A 687 -14.03 -24.95 -20.68
C GLN A 687 -14.02 -23.49 -21.13
N SER A 688 -13.12 -23.15 -22.04
CA SER A 688 -13.16 -21.85 -22.73
C SER A 688 -14.45 -21.79 -23.60
N HIS A 689 -15.36 -20.94 -23.23
CA HIS A 689 -16.60 -20.70 -23.93
C HIS A 689 -16.42 -19.71 -25.08
#